data_69014be90e04e2f250a23ccc6c78e72f
#
_entry.id   69014be90e04e2f250a23ccc6c78e72f
#
_cell.length_a   1.000
_cell.length_b   1.000
_cell.length_c   1.000
_cell.angle_alpha   90.00
_cell.angle_beta   90.00
_cell.angle_gamma   90.00
#
_symmetry.space_group_name_H-M   'P 1'
#
loop_
_entity.id
_entity.type
_entity.pdbx_description
1 polymer ?
#
loop_
_entity_poly.entity_id
_entity_poly.type
_entity_poly.pdbx_seq_one_letter_code
_entity_poly.pdbx_strand_id
1 'polypeptide(L)'
;EVAGQAADQTVSADSLPTPQINGVVWDQEVVGNTVYAVGDFSKARPAGAAPGTKEVPRAGALAYDITTGELLDWAPKANGTVSAIKASKDGSVLYIGGAFTKVNGANAYRLAAIRASDGTRTPLRAGTNAAVMDLDLSPDGSTLYLAGSFTEVNGTRRQRVAAVNLATHKVTSFSARIPDHFVRALAVDQASGAVAIGGNFTSVNGSTNPGFGLAILEPNGSLRKNNVNKYVRNAGRQAGIMSLVADSKGLYGGAYWYKENQGTYEGVFRASWTSGDADYLADCHGDSYDMFPTADVVYISSHAHDCSNIGGFPDKTGLRHGTAITNAATGKVKTNTAKTYVDFGGHPAPTVLNFYPEFTVGTYTSAAQATWTVEGNQDYVVYGGEFVAVNRKPQQGLARFARRDIAPNQEGPMDKGGAYKVSASSPRAGVVTLSFSTNWDRDDEYLTYEVYRDSLDGTPVSSQTVSSLPWARTQLSAIDTVDPGSTHRYVVVVKDQWGASTRSDWVKVTATNGQALSEYGSQVVRDGAVNYWPLDDSKAASEDLVGSSPMNLSSKGVQRGAASLLPSGKAVSFRSTWFSDGHASTSKAAPAPTTFSTELWFKTETTSGGPILGYGSSASGASKNRDRIIYMRNNGTLSFMTYPGKVTTLTTDKSYNDGRWHHVVATLSPTAGSVLYVDGKVAAQDATMTTAQSFSGYWRLAGDSASGLAGKPSNDYFTGTVDERVVDLLSAMVR
;
A
#
# COMPACT_ATOMS: atom_id res chain seq x y z
N GLU A 1 16.12 -16.93 11.86
CA GLU A 1 15.68 -16.49 10.52
C GLU A 1 14.18 -16.29 10.58
N VAL A 2 13.72 -15.06 10.43
CA VAL A 2 12.30 -14.74 10.22
C VAL A 2 11.97 -15.23 8.82
N ALA A 3 11.31 -16.36 8.71
CA ALA A 3 10.84 -16.90 7.44
C ALA A 3 9.86 -15.87 6.82
N GLY A 4 10.25 -15.25 5.68
CA GLY A 4 9.36 -14.46 4.86
C GLY A 4 9.71 -12.98 4.68
N GLN A 5 10.94 -12.54 4.92
CA GLN A 5 11.39 -11.28 4.33
C GLN A 5 11.49 -11.49 2.82
N ALA A 6 10.41 -11.20 2.08
CA ALA A 6 10.55 -10.90 0.68
C ALA A 6 11.48 -9.68 0.60
N ALA A 7 12.59 -9.81 -0.14
CA ALA A 7 13.45 -8.68 -0.43
C ALA A 7 12.58 -7.54 -0.94
N ASP A 8 12.87 -6.31 -0.52
CA ASP A 8 12.12 -5.13 -0.97
C ASP A 8 12.07 -5.14 -2.50
N GLN A 9 10.86 -5.23 -3.03
CA GLN A 9 10.62 -5.44 -4.46
C GLN A 9 10.83 -4.13 -5.24
N THR A 10 10.81 -2.97 -4.56
CA THR A 10 10.92 -1.66 -5.22
C THR A 10 12.37 -1.20 -5.32
N VAL A 11 12.62 -0.23 -6.22
CA VAL A 11 13.84 0.61 -6.13
C VAL A 11 13.82 1.40 -4.82
N SER A 12 14.99 1.90 -4.39
CA SER A 12 15.06 2.83 -3.27
C SER A 12 14.31 4.13 -3.58
N ALA A 13 13.66 4.72 -2.60
CA ALA A 13 13.06 6.05 -2.70
C ALA A 13 14.10 7.18 -2.49
N ASP A 14 15.34 6.86 -2.23
CA ASP A 14 16.46 7.80 -2.19
C ASP A 14 16.87 8.22 -3.60
N SER A 15 16.58 9.47 -3.95
CA SER A 15 16.87 9.99 -5.28
C SER A 15 18.37 10.15 -5.51
N LEU A 16 18.81 9.74 -6.69
CA LEU A 16 20.17 9.92 -7.16
C LEU A 16 20.41 11.32 -7.75
N PRO A 17 21.67 11.82 -7.76
CA PRO A 17 21.99 13.06 -8.46
C PRO A 17 21.56 13.02 -9.92
N THR A 18 20.67 13.93 -10.34
CA THR A 18 20.01 13.93 -11.66
C THR A 18 20.05 15.33 -12.26
N PRO A 19 20.18 15.50 -13.58
CA PRO A 19 20.04 16.80 -14.23
C PRO A 19 18.67 17.43 -13.95
N GLN A 20 18.58 18.73 -14.15
CA GLN A 20 17.38 19.49 -13.88
C GLN A 20 16.99 20.33 -15.11
N ILE A 21 15.71 20.69 -15.20
CA ILE A 21 15.17 21.53 -16.29
C ILE A 21 14.40 22.73 -15.71
N ASN A 22 14.06 23.69 -16.57
CA ASN A 22 13.32 24.91 -16.20
C ASN A 22 11.85 24.93 -16.66
N GLY A 23 11.24 23.77 -16.84
CA GLY A 23 9.88 23.64 -17.36
C GLY A 23 9.21 22.35 -16.93
N VAL A 24 8.65 21.63 -17.89
CA VAL A 24 7.99 20.33 -17.68
C VAL A 24 8.52 19.27 -18.64
N VAL A 25 8.71 18.06 -18.15
CA VAL A 25 8.95 16.85 -18.94
C VAL A 25 7.61 16.14 -19.12
N TRP A 26 7.24 15.88 -20.37
CA TRP A 26 5.99 15.22 -20.74
C TRP A 26 6.15 13.72 -20.97
N ASP A 27 7.31 13.31 -21.52
CA ASP A 27 7.56 11.91 -21.87
C ASP A 27 9.07 11.59 -21.81
N GLN A 28 9.39 10.33 -21.60
CA GLN A 28 10.75 9.80 -21.53
C GLN A 28 10.83 8.46 -22.26
N GLU A 29 11.99 8.16 -22.81
CA GLU A 29 12.34 6.87 -23.42
C GLU A 29 13.72 6.45 -22.96
N VAL A 30 13.87 5.21 -22.52
CA VAL A 30 15.15 4.65 -22.07
C VAL A 30 15.70 3.69 -23.11
N VAL A 31 16.89 3.99 -23.64
CA VAL A 31 17.62 3.13 -24.58
C VAL A 31 18.96 2.76 -23.99
N GLY A 32 19.10 1.52 -23.56
CA GLY A 32 20.30 1.08 -22.84
C GLY A 32 20.52 1.90 -21.56
N ASN A 33 21.62 2.62 -21.49
CA ASN A 33 21.96 3.50 -20.37
C ASN A 33 21.61 4.98 -20.64
N THR A 34 20.91 5.30 -21.69
CA THR A 34 20.55 6.68 -22.01
C THR A 34 19.07 6.94 -21.80
N VAL A 35 18.72 7.94 -21.00
CA VAL A 35 17.37 8.49 -20.91
C VAL A 35 17.27 9.66 -21.87
N TYR A 36 16.28 9.61 -22.75
CA TYR A 36 15.87 10.71 -23.60
C TYR A 36 14.59 11.32 -23.03
N ALA A 37 14.60 12.59 -22.68
CA ALA A 37 13.48 13.29 -22.08
C ALA A 37 13.01 14.42 -22.99
N VAL A 38 11.69 14.50 -23.17
CA VAL A 38 11.05 15.53 -24.00
C VAL A 38 9.99 16.29 -23.23
N GLY A 39 9.72 17.52 -23.65
CA GLY A 39 8.77 18.33 -22.91
C GLY A 39 8.64 19.75 -23.41
N ASP A 40 8.33 20.64 -22.46
CA ASP A 40 8.30 22.09 -22.66
C ASP A 40 9.26 22.75 -21.67
N PHE A 41 10.50 22.87 -22.07
CA PHE A 41 11.58 23.50 -21.33
C PHE A 41 12.60 24.09 -22.30
N SER A 42 13.37 25.07 -21.85
CA SER A 42 14.37 25.76 -22.70
C SER A 42 15.80 25.57 -22.23
N LYS A 43 16.00 25.10 -21.00
CA LYS A 43 17.30 24.95 -20.37
C LYS A 43 17.37 23.68 -19.51
N ALA A 44 18.60 23.14 -19.42
CA ALA A 44 18.96 22.12 -18.45
C ALA A 44 20.21 22.54 -17.69
N ARG A 45 20.42 21.96 -16.53
CA ARG A 45 21.60 22.13 -15.68
C ARG A 45 21.99 20.83 -15.00
N PRO A 46 23.27 20.63 -14.63
CA PRO A 46 23.71 19.40 -13.98
C PRO A 46 23.08 19.25 -12.58
N ALA A 47 23.16 18.04 -12.04
CA ALA A 47 22.72 17.72 -10.69
C ALA A 47 23.30 18.69 -9.65
N GLY A 48 22.49 19.07 -8.65
CA GLY A 48 22.88 19.97 -7.56
C GLY A 48 23.09 21.44 -7.95
N ALA A 49 23.05 21.81 -9.22
CA ALA A 49 23.18 23.21 -9.64
C ALA A 49 21.90 23.98 -9.29
N ALA A 50 22.07 25.18 -8.72
CA ALA A 50 20.95 26.07 -8.44
C ALA A 50 20.35 26.66 -9.76
N PRO A 51 19.05 27.02 -9.79
CA PRO A 51 18.47 27.73 -10.91
C PRO A 51 19.28 28.96 -11.30
N GLY A 52 19.47 29.15 -12.63
CA GLY A 52 20.29 30.24 -13.16
C GLY A 52 21.80 29.96 -13.20
N THR A 53 22.26 28.82 -12.66
CA THR A 53 23.69 28.48 -12.64
C THR A 53 23.97 27.24 -13.52
N LYS A 54 25.10 27.25 -14.25
CA LYS A 54 25.55 26.16 -15.12
C LYS A 54 24.48 25.69 -16.13
N GLU A 55 23.57 26.57 -16.50
CA GLU A 55 22.50 26.25 -17.43
C GLU A 55 23.05 26.16 -18.86
N VAL A 56 22.57 25.15 -19.58
CA VAL A 56 22.83 24.97 -21.02
C VAL A 56 21.50 24.96 -21.78
N PRO A 57 21.44 25.48 -23.02
CA PRO A 57 20.24 25.47 -23.82
C PRO A 57 19.79 24.04 -24.13
N ARG A 58 18.49 23.77 -23.92
CA ARG A 58 17.79 22.53 -24.29
C ARG A 58 16.37 22.89 -24.71
N ALA A 59 16.09 22.82 -25.98
CA ALA A 59 14.81 23.29 -26.53
C ALA A 59 13.82 22.12 -26.70
N GLY A 60 13.18 21.72 -25.61
CA GLY A 60 12.15 20.69 -25.58
C GLY A 60 12.66 19.24 -25.65
N ALA A 61 13.98 19.03 -25.66
CA ALA A 61 14.55 17.69 -25.66
C ALA A 61 15.97 17.68 -25.06
N LEU A 62 16.32 16.63 -24.32
CA LEU A 62 17.64 16.36 -23.75
C LEU A 62 17.87 14.87 -23.59
N ALA A 63 19.14 14.49 -23.34
CA ALA A 63 19.50 13.16 -22.92
C ALA A 63 20.47 13.19 -21.74
N TYR A 64 20.43 12.14 -20.90
CA TYR A 64 21.37 11.94 -19.81
C TYR A 64 21.66 10.45 -19.59
N ASP A 65 22.81 10.16 -19.01
CA ASP A 65 23.17 8.78 -18.63
C ASP A 65 22.40 8.35 -17.38
N ILE A 66 21.70 7.22 -17.45
CA ILE A 66 20.85 6.71 -16.35
C ILE A 66 21.69 6.22 -15.16
N THR A 67 22.95 5.83 -15.40
CA THR A 67 23.83 5.26 -14.35
C THR A 67 24.55 6.34 -13.57
N THR A 68 25.02 7.39 -14.26
CA THR A 68 25.80 8.48 -13.67
C THR A 68 24.98 9.73 -13.36
N GLY A 69 23.88 9.97 -14.09
CA GLY A 69 23.13 11.22 -14.07
C GLY A 69 23.85 12.35 -14.81
N GLU A 70 24.79 12.06 -15.68
CA GLU A 70 25.49 13.06 -16.49
C GLU A 70 24.60 13.53 -17.64
N LEU A 71 24.48 14.86 -17.80
CA LEU A 71 23.78 15.47 -18.92
C LEU A 71 24.61 15.32 -20.20
N LEU A 72 24.05 14.69 -21.22
CA LEU A 72 24.72 14.45 -22.50
C LEU A 72 24.57 15.63 -23.48
N ASP A 73 25.42 15.68 -24.50
CA ASP A 73 25.41 16.74 -25.52
C ASP A 73 24.26 16.62 -26.53
N TRP A 74 23.48 15.53 -26.48
CA TRP A 74 22.31 15.35 -27.33
C TRP A 74 21.25 16.44 -27.05
N ALA A 75 21.01 17.31 -28.03
CA ALA A 75 20.20 18.51 -27.85
C ALA A 75 19.49 18.95 -29.14
N PRO A 76 18.58 18.15 -29.68
CA PRO A 76 17.74 18.61 -30.80
C PRO A 76 16.87 19.79 -30.36
N LYS A 77 16.64 20.74 -31.30
CA LYS A 77 15.95 22.01 -31.01
C LYS A 77 14.58 22.02 -31.66
N ALA A 78 13.53 21.77 -30.89
CA ALA A 78 12.15 21.96 -31.30
C ALA A 78 11.72 23.41 -31.03
N ASN A 79 10.86 23.94 -31.92
CA ASN A 79 10.30 25.31 -31.77
C ASN A 79 8.93 25.32 -31.06
N GLY A 80 8.53 24.25 -30.42
CA GLY A 80 7.30 24.08 -29.67
C GLY A 80 7.33 22.83 -28.80
N THR A 81 6.27 22.60 -28.07
CA THR A 81 6.15 21.49 -27.15
C THR A 81 6.41 20.13 -27.84
N VAL A 82 7.24 19.29 -27.22
CA VAL A 82 7.42 17.89 -27.59
C VAL A 82 6.68 17.05 -26.54
N SER A 83 5.67 16.32 -26.98
CA SER A 83 4.74 15.61 -26.08
C SER A 83 5.00 14.11 -25.98
N ALA A 84 5.68 13.55 -26.98
CA ALA A 84 5.89 12.10 -27.06
C ALA A 84 7.26 11.79 -27.67
N ILE A 85 7.85 10.68 -27.23
CA ILE A 85 9.09 10.13 -27.78
C ILE A 85 9.01 8.60 -27.83
N LYS A 86 9.53 8.00 -28.93
CA LYS A 86 9.63 6.55 -29.08
C LYS A 86 10.88 6.14 -29.84
N ALA A 87 11.65 5.21 -29.32
CA ALA A 87 12.85 4.69 -29.97
C ALA A 87 12.50 3.65 -31.05
N SER A 88 13.28 3.64 -32.14
CA SER A 88 13.31 2.51 -33.07
C SER A 88 13.74 1.21 -32.36
N LYS A 89 13.37 0.06 -32.92
CA LYS A 89 13.68 -1.25 -32.30
C LYS A 89 15.17 -1.49 -32.04
N ASP A 90 16.03 -0.90 -32.86
CA ASP A 90 17.48 -0.96 -32.70
C ASP A 90 18.06 0.20 -31.84
N GLY A 91 17.20 1.09 -31.37
CA GLY A 91 17.60 2.25 -30.56
C GLY A 91 18.35 3.34 -31.30
N SER A 92 18.52 3.25 -32.61
CA SER A 92 19.33 4.19 -33.39
C SER A 92 18.62 5.50 -33.75
N VAL A 93 17.30 5.47 -33.79
CA VAL A 93 16.42 6.62 -34.14
C VAL A 93 15.36 6.83 -33.05
N LEU A 94 15.12 8.09 -32.73
CA LEU A 94 14.04 8.53 -31.83
C LEU A 94 12.99 9.26 -32.65
N TYR A 95 11.76 8.79 -32.62
CA TYR A 95 10.61 9.47 -33.17
C TYR A 95 10.04 10.40 -32.10
N ILE A 96 9.85 11.67 -32.44
CA ILE A 96 9.26 12.67 -31.53
C ILE A 96 8.00 13.25 -32.11
N GLY A 97 6.98 13.40 -31.26
CA GLY A 97 5.68 14.00 -31.58
C GLY A 97 5.39 15.20 -30.70
N GLY A 98 4.55 16.13 -31.17
CA GLY A 98 4.19 17.29 -30.35
C GLY A 98 3.41 18.35 -31.09
N ALA A 99 3.58 19.60 -30.69
CA ALA A 99 2.96 20.78 -31.29
C ALA A 99 3.95 21.66 -32.09
N PHE A 100 5.20 21.25 -32.21
CA PHE A 100 6.24 21.96 -32.94
C PHE A 100 6.00 21.97 -34.46
N THR A 101 6.62 22.90 -35.16
CA THR A 101 6.60 23.01 -36.63
C THR A 101 8.01 22.94 -37.25
N LYS A 102 9.05 23.04 -36.41
CA LYS A 102 10.47 22.93 -36.83
C LYS A 102 11.27 22.16 -35.81
N VAL A 103 12.23 21.40 -36.28
CA VAL A 103 13.28 20.80 -35.48
C VAL A 103 14.64 21.06 -36.12
N ASN A 104 15.65 21.49 -35.35
CA ASN A 104 16.97 21.89 -35.84
C ASN A 104 16.88 22.92 -37.01
N GLY A 105 15.94 23.86 -36.94
CA GLY A 105 15.72 24.91 -37.93
C GLY A 105 14.98 24.48 -39.19
N ALA A 106 14.81 23.17 -39.46
CA ALA A 106 14.12 22.69 -40.64
C ALA A 106 12.64 22.33 -40.34
N ASN A 107 11.75 22.48 -41.32
CA ASN A 107 10.34 22.18 -41.17
C ASN A 107 10.10 20.71 -40.73
N ALA A 108 9.28 20.54 -39.71
CA ALA A 108 8.85 19.27 -39.16
C ALA A 108 7.48 19.46 -38.52
N TYR A 109 6.43 19.14 -39.25
CA TYR A 109 5.07 19.41 -38.78
C TYR A 109 4.60 18.37 -37.78
N ARG A 110 4.91 18.62 -36.52
CA ARG A 110 4.48 17.85 -35.31
C ARG A 110 5.00 16.42 -35.20
N LEU A 111 5.88 16.02 -36.13
CA LEU A 111 6.52 14.71 -36.16
C LEU A 111 7.93 14.84 -36.74
N ALA A 112 8.91 14.22 -36.10
CA ALA A 112 10.28 14.16 -36.58
C ALA A 112 10.96 12.85 -36.18
N ALA A 113 11.99 12.49 -36.93
CA ALA A 113 12.90 11.39 -36.60
C ALA A 113 14.30 11.97 -36.30
N ILE A 114 14.86 11.62 -35.19
CA ILE A 114 16.11 12.16 -34.64
C ILE A 114 17.09 11.01 -34.42
N ARG A 115 18.33 11.16 -34.85
CA ARG A 115 19.38 10.20 -34.57
C ARG A 115 19.71 10.17 -33.08
N ALA A 116 19.73 9.00 -32.50
CA ALA A 116 20.02 8.82 -31.06
C ALA A 116 21.46 9.22 -30.68
N SER A 117 22.41 9.07 -31.60
CA SER A 117 23.84 9.30 -31.33
C SER A 117 24.23 10.78 -31.25
N ASP A 118 23.59 11.67 -32.03
CA ASP A 118 24.04 13.07 -32.20
C ASP A 118 22.92 14.12 -32.23
N GLY A 119 21.65 13.71 -32.12
CA GLY A 119 20.53 14.64 -32.13
C GLY A 119 20.20 15.25 -33.52
N THR A 120 20.85 14.79 -34.60
CA THR A 120 20.56 15.25 -35.96
C THR A 120 19.28 14.61 -36.47
N ARG A 121 18.61 15.30 -37.42
CA ARG A 121 17.41 14.75 -38.05
C ARG A 121 17.74 13.64 -39.03
N THR A 122 16.95 12.61 -39.04
CA THR A 122 16.89 11.61 -40.13
C THR A 122 15.71 11.90 -41.05
N PRO A 123 15.73 11.45 -42.32
CA PRO A 123 14.60 11.66 -43.23
C PRO A 123 13.33 11.00 -42.71
N LEU A 124 12.30 11.78 -42.45
CA LEU A 124 10.91 11.34 -42.22
C LEU A 124 9.99 12.32 -42.92
N ARG A 125 9.31 11.85 -43.97
CA ARG A 125 8.37 12.68 -44.77
C ARG A 125 6.96 12.40 -44.30
N ALA A 126 6.70 12.68 -43.01
CA ALA A 126 5.38 12.59 -42.41
C ALA A 126 5.14 13.81 -41.52
N GLY A 127 3.90 14.29 -41.54
CA GLY A 127 3.48 15.40 -40.68
C GLY A 127 1.97 15.45 -40.55
N THR A 128 1.51 16.08 -39.48
CA THR A 128 0.10 16.16 -39.10
C THR A 128 -0.38 17.63 -39.12
N ASN A 129 -1.69 17.82 -39.23
CA ASN A 129 -2.29 19.17 -39.20
C ASN A 129 -2.58 19.68 -37.77
N ALA A 130 -2.47 18.86 -36.75
CA ALA A 130 -2.56 19.21 -35.32
C ALA A 130 -1.66 18.31 -34.45
N ALA A 131 -1.60 18.57 -33.15
CA ALA A 131 -0.63 17.93 -32.23
C ALA A 131 -0.67 16.39 -32.25
N VAL A 132 0.51 15.80 -32.23
CA VAL A 132 0.73 14.39 -31.91
C VAL A 132 0.98 14.29 -30.41
N MET A 133 0.25 13.42 -29.74
CA MET A 133 0.26 13.29 -28.28
C MET A 133 0.96 12.02 -27.81
N ASP A 134 0.97 10.96 -28.66
CA ASP A 134 1.64 9.71 -28.35
C ASP A 134 2.05 8.95 -29.61
N LEU A 135 3.05 8.07 -29.46
CA LEU A 135 3.71 7.30 -30.51
C LEU A 135 4.03 5.87 -30.05
N ASP A 136 3.85 4.89 -30.94
CA ASP A 136 4.40 3.55 -30.71
C ASP A 136 4.67 2.83 -32.04
N LEU A 137 5.39 1.72 -32.01
CA LEU A 137 5.83 0.97 -33.18
C LEU A 137 5.12 -0.38 -33.33
N SER A 138 4.92 -0.80 -34.56
CA SER A 138 4.54 -2.18 -34.88
C SER A 138 5.57 -3.19 -34.35
N PRO A 139 5.18 -4.48 -34.16
CA PRO A 139 6.09 -5.51 -33.67
C PRO A 139 7.38 -5.67 -34.48
N ASP A 140 7.31 -5.49 -35.78
CA ASP A 140 8.46 -5.54 -36.71
C ASP A 140 9.23 -4.21 -36.81
N GLY A 141 8.76 -3.16 -36.13
CA GLY A 141 9.36 -1.82 -36.18
C GLY A 141 9.22 -1.08 -37.52
N SER A 142 8.45 -1.61 -38.49
CA SER A 142 8.30 -1.02 -39.83
C SER A 142 7.27 0.10 -39.90
N THR A 143 6.36 0.17 -38.94
CA THR A 143 5.22 1.09 -38.93
C THR A 143 5.21 1.89 -37.62
N LEU A 144 5.11 3.21 -37.73
CA LEU A 144 4.93 4.13 -36.61
C LEU A 144 3.45 4.49 -36.49
N TYR A 145 2.84 4.17 -35.35
CA TYR A 145 1.49 4.57 -34.98
C TYR A 145 1.51 5.94 -34.29
N LEU A 146 0.50 6.75 -34.57
CA LEU A 146 0.35 8.13 -34.11
C LEU A 146 -1.01 8.29 -33.41
N ALA A 147 -1.03 8.94 -32.27
CA ALA A 147 -2.24 9.40 -31.59
C ALA A 147 -2.19 10.92 -31.36
N GLY A 148 -3.33 11.59 -31.35
CA GLY A 148 -3.34 13.04 -31.10
C GLY A 148 -4.67 13.72 -31.34
N SER A 149 -4.58 15.01 -31.70
CA SER A 149 -5.74 15.86 -32.03
C SER A 149 -5.92 16.09 -33.53
N PHE A 150 -5.05 15.54 -34.34
CA PHE A 150 -5.02 15.78 -35.80
C PHE A 150 -6.22 15.11 -36.52
N THR A 151 -6.52 15.61 -37.70
CA THR A 151 -7.53 15.09 -38.62
C THR A 151 -6.94 14.68 -39.97
N GLU A 152 -5.67 15.01 -40.21
CA GLU A 152 -4.94 14.68 -41.44
C GLU A 152 -3.47 14.33 -41.15
N VAL A 153 -2.93 13.38 -41.91
CA VAL A 153 -1.51 13.07 -42.01
C VAL A 153 -1.10 13.11 -43.48
N ASN A 154 -0.14 13.97 -43.85
CA ASN A 154 0.28 14.21 -45.23
C ASN A 154 -0.89 14.46 -46.20
N GLY A 155 -1.90 15.25 -45.78
CA GLY A 155 -3.11 15.49 -46.57
C GLY A 155 -4.09 14.31 -46.65
N THR A 156 -3.77 13.19 -46.10
CA THR A 156 -4.69 12.03 -46.00
C THR A 156 -5.53 12.16 -44.75
N ARG A 157 -6.85 12.10 -44.90
CA ARG A 157 -7.77 12.15 -43.74
C ARG A 157 -7.55 10.99 -42.80
N ARG A 158 -7.20 11.28 -41.56
CA ARG A 158 -7.03 10.34 -40.45
C ARG A 158 -7.48 11.01 -39.16
N GLN A 159 -8.49 10.45 -38.50
CA GLN A 159 -9.11 11.07 -37.35
C GLN A 159 -8.42 10.61 -36.06
N ARG A 160 -7.47 11.40 -35.54
CA ARG A 160 -6.81 11.28 -34.25
C ARG A 160 -5.90 10.06 -34.05
N VAL A 161 -5.99 9.08 -34.97
CA VAL A 161 -5.07 7.94 -35.02
C VAL A 161 -4.67 7.69 -36.47
N ALA A 162 -3.43 7.31 -36.68
CA ALA A 162 -2.87 7.00 -37.99
C ALA A 162 -1.69 6.03 -37.85
N ALA A 163 -1.25 5.50 -38.97
CA ALA A 163 0.01 4.77 -39.04
C ALA A 163 0.78 5.14 -40.31
N VAL A 164 2.11 5.25 -40.16
CA VAL A 164 3.04 5.63 -41.22
C VAL A 164 4.05 4.50 -41.41
N ASN A 165 4.18 4.03 -42.65
CA ASN A 165 5.25 3.10 -42.99
C ASN A 165 6.59 3.82 -43.04
N LEU A 166 7.55 3.38 -42.24
CA LEU A 166 8.82 4.08 -42.03
C LEU A 166 9.78 3.98 -43.22
N ALA A 167 9.68 2.93 -44.04
CA ALA A 167 10.54 2.78 -45.21
C ALA A 167 10.06 3.63 -46.39
N THR A 168 8.74 3.75 -46.58
CA THR A 168 8.14 4.50 -47.70
C THR A 168 7.67 5.89 -47.35
N HIS A 169 7.59 6.20 -46.04
CA HIS A 169 7.03 7.45 -45.45
C HIS A 169 5.55 7.68 -45.83
N LYS A 170 4.84 6.65 -46.27
CA LYS A 170 3.43 6.74 -46.67
C LYS A 170 2.51 6.40 -45.50
N VAL A 171 1.39 7.10 -45.45
CA VAL A 171 0.28 6.76 -44.54
C VAL A 171 -0.30 5.42 -44.95
N THR A 172 -0.45 4.49 -44.01
CA THR A 172 -1.00 3.16 -44.25
C THR A 172 -2.52 3.21 -44.31
N SER A 173 -3.16 2.05 -44.58
CA SER A 173 -4.62 1.92 -44.55
C SER A 173 -5.21 1.94 -43.15
N PHE A 174 -4.40 1.80 -42.07
CA PHE A 174 -4.88 1.84 -40.70
C PHE A 174 -5.63 3.15 -40.42
N SER A 175 -6.87 3.03 -39.95
CA SER A 175 -7.71 4.17 -39.59
C SER A 175 -8.86 3.74 -38.70
N ALA A 176 -9.32 4.65 -37.84
CA ALA A 176 -10.55 4.50 -37.08
C ALA A 176 -11.35 5.82 -37.15
N ARG A 177 -12.68 5.72 -37.10
CA ARG A 177 -13.56 6.87 -37.03
C ARG A 177 -13.69 7.30 -35.58
N ILE A 178 -13.05 8.43 -35.20
CA ILE A 178 -13.09 9.04 -33.86
C ILE A 178 -13.58 10.48 -34.04
N PRO A 179 -14.88 10.75 -33.83
CA PRO A 179 -15.49 12.03 -34.25
C PRO A 179 -15.17 13.20 -33.35
N ASP A 180 -14.85 12.96 -32.08
CA ASP A 180 -14.73 14.02 -31.07
C ASP A 180 -13.48 13.88 -30.17
N HIS A 181 -13.16 14.94 -29.45
CA HIS A 181 -12.06 15.06 -28.49
C HIS A 181 -10.69 14.57 -29.02
N PHE A 182 -9.89 13.94 -28.16
CA PHE A 182 -8.49 13.57 -28.44
C PHE A 182 -8.25 12.09 -28.17
N VAL A 183 -7.27 11.50 -28.90
CA VAL A 183 -6.57 10.29 -28.46
C VAL A 183 -5.27 10.75 -27.83
N ARG A 184 -5.12 10.51 -26.51
CA ARG A 184 -3.98 10.96 -25.73
C ARG A 184 -2.87 9.93 -25.66
N ALA A 185 -3.24 8.65 -25.68
CA ALA A 185 -2.36 7.52 -25.45
C ALA A 185 -2.62 6.41 -26.46
N LEU A 186 -1.56 5.72 -26.82
CA LEU A 186 -1.64 4.48 -27.58
C LEU A 186 -0.56 3.48 -27.11
N ALA A 187 -0.86 2.20 -27.25
CA ALA A 187 0.12 1.13 -27.02
C ALA A 187 -0.12 0.00 -28.01
N VAL A 188 0.94 -0.60 -28.50
CA VAL A 188 0.89 -1.69 -29.47
C VAL A 188 1.25 -3.01 -28.81
N ASP A 189 0.36 -4.00 -28.91
CA ASP A 189 0.66 -5.36 -28.52
C ASP A 189 1.76 -5.96 -29.42
N GLN A 190 2.91 -6.23 -28.84
CA GLN A 190 4.07 -6.74 -29.58
C GLN A 190 3.90 -8.19 -30.05
N ALA A 191 2.88 -8.91 -29.61
CA ALA A 191 2.56 -10.27 -30.05
C ALA A 191 1.58 -10.28 -31.25
N SER A 192 0.49 -9.50 -31.18
CA SER A 192 -0.58 -9.52 -32.19
C SER A 192 -0.58 -8.32 -33.15
N GLY A 193 0.13 -7.24 -32.79
CA GLY A 193 0.08 -5.97 -33.51
C GLY A 193 -1.21 -5.17 -33.29
N ALA A 194 -2.06 -5.58 -32.33
CA ALA A 194 -3.24 -4.81 -31.94
C ALA A 194 -2.83 -3.48 -31.31
N VAL A 195 -3.64 -2.45 -31.52
CA VAL A 195 -3.38 -1.10 -31.08
C VAL A 195 -4.45 -0.67 -30.08
N ALA A 196 -4.05 -0.51 -28.81
CA ALA A 196 -4.91 0.11 -27.82
C ALA A 196 -4.83 1.64 -27.97
N ILE A 197 -5.96 2.32 -27.83
CA ILE A 197 -6.07 3.77 -27.85
C ILE A 197 -6.85 4.26 -26.63
N GLY A 198 -6.34 5.29 -26.01
CA GLY A 198 -6.92 5.92 -24.81
C GLY A 198 -7.06 7.43 -25.00
N GLY A 199 -8.01 8.04 -24.32
CA GLY A 199 -8.18 9.49 -24.38
C GLY A 199 -9.54 9.97 -23.90
N ASN A 200 -10.00 11.07 -24.48
CA ASN A 200 -11.24 11.75 -24.11
C ASN A 200 -12.40 11.48 -25.11
N PHE A 201 -12.17 10.71 -26.14
CA PHE A 201 -13.17 10.43 -27.20
C PHE A 201 -14.38 9.65 -26.64
N THR A 202 -15.57 9.95 -27.19
CA THR A 202 -16.81 9.32 -26.73
C THR A 202 -17.24 8.12 -27.56
N SER A 203 -16.66 7.92 -28.76
CA SER A 203 -16.95 6.77 -29.61
C SER A 203 -15.82 6.45 -30.56
N VAL A 204 -15.73 5.17 -30.95
CA VAL A 204 -14.82 4.66 -31.99
C VAL A 204 -15.59 3.80 -32.97
N ASN A 205 -15.51 4.07 -34.29
CA ASN A 205 -16.20 3.37 -35.36
C ASN A 205 -17.73 3.25 -35.12
N GLY A 206 -18.31 4.22 -34.43
CA GLY A 206 -19.72 4.25 -34.05
C GLY A 206 -20.08 3.47 -32.80
N SER A 207 -19.11 2.81 -32.15
CA SER A 207 -19.31 2.10 -30.88
C SER A 207 -18.93 2.95 -29.69
N THR A 208 -19.68 2.81 -28.59
CA THR A 208 -19.40 3.40 -27.27
C THR A 208 -19.08 2.33 -26.21
N ASN A 209 -19.13 1.03 -26.58
CA ASN A 209 -18.79 -0.08 -25.70
C ASN A 209 -18.33 -1.31 -26.52
N PRO A 210 -16.99 -1.50 -26.71
CA PRO A 210 -15.92 -0.58 -26.33
C PRO A 210 -15.92 0.69 -27.17
N GLY A 211 -15.18 1.74 -26.74
CA GLY A 211 -15.01 2.96 -27.48
C GLY A 211 -15.32 4.27 -26.73
N PHE A 212 -15.61 4.19 -25.44
CA PHE A 212 -15.79 5.36 -24.58
C PHE A 212 -14.51 5.59 -23.75
N GLY A 213 -13.63 6.43 -24.27
CA GLY A 213 -12.32 6.75 -23.71
C GLY A 213 -11.25 5.67 -23.89
N LEU A 214 -11.63 4.44 -24.21
CA LEU A 214 -10.72 3.32 -24.38
C LEU A 214 -11.23 2.35 -25.46
N ALA A 215 -10.34 1.95 -26.36
CA ALA A 215 -10.61 0.91 -27.36
C ALA A 215 -9.35 0.13 -27.72
N ILE A 216 -9.51 -1.10 -28.18
CA ILE A 216 -8.44 -1.90 -28.82
C ILE A 216 -8.84 -2.08 -30.28
N LEU A 217 -7.91 -1.77 -31.19
CA LEU A 217 -8.07 -1.88 -32.63
C LEU A 217 -7.21 -3.01 -33.17
N GLU A 218 -7.72 -3.73 -34.14
CA GLU A 218 -6.91 -4.63 -34.96
C GLU A 218 -5.94 -3.84 -35.85
N PRO A 219 -4.90 -4.45 -36.41
CA PRO A 219 -3.96 -3.78 -37.32
C PRO A 219 -4.61 -3.14 -38.55
N ASN A 220 -5.83 -3.54 -38.92
CA ASN A 220 -6.63 -2.94 -39.97
C ASN A 220 -7.54 -1.79 -39.53
N GLY A 221 -7.54 -1.44 -38.24
CA GLY A 221 -8.36 -0.39 -37.65
C GLY A 221 -9.77 -0.80 -37.21
N SER A 222 -10.15 -2.09 -37.35
CA SER A 222 -11.44 -2.57 -36.82
C SER A 222 -11.40 -2.73 -35.31
N LEU A 223 -12.57 -2.58 -34.65
CA LEU A 223 -12.65 -2.74 -33.18
C LEU A 223 -12.51 -4.19 -32.76
N ARG A 224 -11.64 -4.41 -31.76
CA ARG A 224 -11.56 -5.64 -30.98
C ARG A 224 -12.45 -5.54 -29.74
N LYS A 225 -12.98 -6.68 -29.30
CA LYS A 225 -13.67 -6.77 -28.01
C LYS A 225 -12.75 -6.31 -26.87
N ASN A 226 -13.28 -5.48 -25.96
CA ASN A 226 -12.55 -4.93 -24.82
C ASN A 226 -13.49 -4.85 -23.62
N ASN A 227 -13.43 -5.84 -22.75
CA ASN A 227 -14.33 -5.94 -21.61
C ASN A 227 -13.99 -4.96 -20.47
N VAL A 228 -12.72 -4.55 -20.34
CA VAL A 228 -12.34 -3.55 -19.31
C VAL A 228 -13.06 -2.23 -19.52
N ASN A 229 -13.42 -1.88 -20.77
CA ASN A 229 -14.20 -0.65 -21.05
C ASN A 229 -15.67 -0.71 -20.57
N LYS A 230 -16.13 -1.83 -19.98
CA LYS A 230 -17.39 -1.90 -19.23
C LYS A 230 -17.28 -1.20 -17.88
N TYR A 231 -16.10 -1.18 -17.30
CA TYR A 231 -15.78 -0.66 -15.96
C TYR A 231 -15.08 0.68 -16.05
N VAL A 232 -14.01 0.78 -16.85
CA VAL A 232 -13.21 1.98 -17.06
C VAL A 232 -13.82 2.75 -18.23
N ARG A 233 -14.67 3.73 -17.89
CA ARG A 233 -15.45 4.53 -18.85
C ARG A 233 -15.22 6.01 -18.60
N ASN A 234 -14.09 6.51 -19.10
CA ASN A 234 -13.65 7.88 -18.90
C ASN A 234 -13.53 8.59 -20.24
N ALA A 235 -14.37 9.58 -20.49
CA ALA A 235 -14.39 10.35 -21.74
C ALA A 235 -14.95 11.75 -21.53
N GLY A 236 -14.91 12.59 -22.57
CA GLY A 236 -15.41 13.95 -22.53
C GLY A 236 -14.36 14.95 -22.06
N ARG A 237 -14.78 16.12 -21.59
CA ARG A 237 -13.85 17.22 -21.26
C ARG A 237 -13.12 17.03 -19.93
N GLN A 238 -13.67 16.25 -19.03
CA GLN A 238 -13.25 16.20 -17.62
C GLN A 238 -12.82 14.80 -17.16
N ALA A 239 -12.77 13.83 -18.07
CA ALA A 239 -12.32 12.48 -17.79
C ALA A 239 -11.64 11.90 -19.05
N GLY A 240 -10.77 10.93 -18.86
CA GLY A 240 -10.10 10.24 -19.97
C GLY A 240 -9.08 9.22 -19.49
N ILE A 241 -8.47 8.58 -20.49
CA ILE A 241 -7.28 7.75 -20.31
C ILE A 241 -6.07 8.60 -20.65
N MET A 242 -5.14 8.75 -19.73
CA MET A 242 -3.96 9.61 -19.89
C MET A 242 -2.78 8.90 -20.53
N SER A 243 -2.51 7.66 -20.12
CA SER A 243 -1.41 6.85 -20.63
C SER A 243 -1.85 5.42 -20.84
N LEU A 244 -1.23 4.76 -21.81
CA LEU A 244 -1.33 3.32 -22.08
C LEU A 244 0.08 2.77 -22.27
N VAL A 245 0.37 1.67 -21.59
CA VAL A 245 1.65 0.98 -21.68
C VAL A 245 1.40 -0.50 -21.93
N ALA A 246 2.26 -1.14 -22.70
CA ALA A 246 2.16 -2.55 -23.05
C ALA A 246 3.41 -3.32 -22.68
N ASP A 247 3.23 -4.48 -22.09
CA ASP A 247 4.27 -5.48 -21.96
C ASP A 247 3.74 -6.89 -22.32
N SER A 248 4.55 -7.92 -22.11
CA SER A 248 4.16 -9.30 -22.36
C SER A 248 3.03 -9.82 -21.45
N LYS A 249 2.75 -9.13 -20.34
CA LYS A 249 1.71 -9.50 -19.37
C LYS A 249 0.35 -8.89 -19.68
N GLY A 250 0.32 -7.72 -20.32
CA GLY A 250 -0.95 -7.08 -20.64
C GLY A 250 -0.85 -5.63 -21.11
N LEU A 251 -2.01 -5.02 -21.18
CA LEU A 251 -2.22 -3.60 -21.42
C LEU A 251 -2.45 -2.91 -20.08
N TYR A 252 -1.64 -1.92 -19.74
CA TYR A 252 -1.79 -1.05 -18.59
C TYR A 252 -2.39 0.28 -19.02
N GLY A 253 -3.26 0.86 -18.20
CA GLY A 253 -3.81 2.17 -18.48
C GLY A 253 -4.02 2.99 -17.22
N GLY A 254 -3.64 4.29 -17.29
CA GLY A 254 -3.86 5.30 -16.27
C GLY A 254 -5.06 6.18 -16.62
N ALA A 255 -5.96 6.39 -15.67
CA ALA A 255 -7.20 7.13 -15.86
C ALA A 255 -7.28 8.36 -14.95
N TYR A 256 -7.96 9.39 -15.43
CA TYR A 256 -8.30 10.57 -14.65
C TYR A 256 -9.79 10.91 -14.74
N TRP A 257 -10.30 11.56 -13.69
CA TRP A 257 -11.70 11.97 -13.62
C TRP A 257 -11.87 13.17 -12.67
N TYR A 258 -12.29 14.31 -13.22
CA TYR A 258 -12.37 15.55 -12.45
C TYR A 258 -13.78 15.87 -11.94
N LYS A 259 -14.86 15.40 -12.58
CA LYS A 259 -16.25 15.66 -12.17
C LYS A 259 -17.18 14.51 -12.43
N GLU A 260 -18.24 14.43 -11.61
CA GLU A 260 -19.34 13.47 -11.74
C GLU A 260 -19.89 13.40 -13.17
N ASN A 261 -20.32 12.20 -13.59
CA ASN A 261 -21.00 11.88 -14.86
C ASN A 261 -20.13 11.85 -16.14
N GLN A 262 -18.82 12.02 -16.09
CA GLN A 262 -17.95 11.92 -17.26
C GLN A 262 -16.92 10.79 -17.17
N GLY A 263 -16.76 10.19 -16.00
CA GLY A 263 -15.87 9.06 -15.75
C GLY A 263 -16.44 8.10 -14.73
N THR A 264 -15.81 6.94 -14.62
CA THR A 264 -16.15 5.90 -13.64
C THR A 264 -14.95 5.48 -12.80
N TYR A 265 -13.73 5.82 -13.23
CA TYR A 265 -12.51 5.25 -12.67
C TYR A 265 -11.39 6.28 -12.54
N GLU A 266 -10.72 6.27 -11.40
CA GLU A 266 -9.43 6.92 -11.17
C GLU A 266 -8.44 5.86 -10.71
N GLY A 267 -7.24 5.84 -11.28
CA GLY A 267 -6.21 4.86 -10.94
C GLY A 267 -5.67 4.12 -12.16
N VAL A 268 -5.02 2.98 -11.90
CA VAL A 268 -4.38 2.15 -12.91
C VAL A 268 -5.09 0.80 -13.03
N PHE A 269 -5.32 0.36 -14.26
CA PHE A 269 -5.80 -0.98 -14.56
C PHE A 269 -4.77 -1.76 -15.38
N ARG A 270 -4.82 -3.10 -15.31
CA ARG A 270 -4.21 -4.00 -16.29
C ARG A 270 -5.28 -4.87 -16.94
N ALA A 271 -5.19 -5.03 -18.26
CA ALA A 271 -6.13 -5.82 -19.05
C ALA A 271 -5.41 -6.80 -19.97
N SER A 272 -6.03 -7.96 -20.18
CA SER A 272 -5.56 -8.97 -21.13
C SER A 272 -5.73 -8.48 -22.57
N TRP A 273 -4.69 -8.59 -23.38
CA TRP A 273 -4.75 -8.31 -24.82
C TRP A 273 -5.70 -9.25 -25.59
N THR A 274 -5.86 -10.48 -25.13
CA THR A 274 -6.66 -11.51 -25.82
C THR A 274 -8.15 -11.34 -25.56
N SER A 275 -8.55 -11.21 -24.28
CA SER A 275 -9.96 -11.13 -23.90
C SER A 275 -10.44 -9.69 -23.68
N GLY A 276 -9.53 -8.74 -23.42
CA GLY A 276 -9.85 -7.40 -22.97
C GLY A 276 -10.45 -7.36 -21.57
N ASP A 277 -10.37 -8.45 -20.81
CA ASP A 277 -10.81 -8.48 -19.41
C ASP A 277 -9.79 -7.78 -18.50
N ALA A 278 -10.28 -7.16 -17.43
CA ALA A 278 -9.41 -6.61 -16.42
C ALA A 278 -8.72 -7.73 -15.63
N ASP A 279 -7.39 -7.75 -15.65
CA ASP A 279 -6.59 -8.62 -14.78
C ASP A 279 -6.60 -8.10 -13.35
N TYR A 280 -6.58 -6.78 -13.18
CA TYR A 280 -6.79 -6.10 -11.91
C TYR A 280 -7.21 -4.63 -12.10
N LEU A 281 -7.80 -4.08 -11.05
CA LEU A 281 -8.06 -2.65 -10.87
C LEU A 281 -7.31 -2.15 -9.63
N ALA A 282 -6.36 -1.24 -9.82
CA ALA A 282 -5.73 -0.50 -8.73
C ALA A 282 -6.59 0.74 -8.44
N ASP A 283 -7.67 0.52 -7.68
CA ASP A 283 -8.67 1.55 -7.35
C ASP A 283 -8.11 2.50 -6.27
N CYS A 284 -7.16 3.33 -6.72
CA CYS A 284 -6.57 4.42 -5.97
C CYS A 284 -7.16 5.73 -6.48
N HIS A 285 -8.00 6.38 -5.70
CA HIS A 285 -8.58 7.64 -6.10
C HIS A 285 -7.50 8.71 -6.30
N GLY A 286 -7.62 9.47 -7.38
CA GLY A 286 -6.66 10.45 -7.88
C GLY A 286 -6.10 10.06 -9.25
N ASP A 287 -5.83 11.09 -10.08
CA ASP A 287 -5.43 10.90 -11.47
C ASP A 287 -4.12 10.12 -11.58
N SER A 288 -4.06 9.20 -12.54
CA SER A 288 -2.86 8.46 -12.92
C SER A 288 -2.44 8.88 -14.32
N TYR A 289 -1.17 9.31 -14.47
CA TYR A 289 -0.64 9.94 -15.65
C TYR A 289 0.22 9.03 -16.50
N ASP A 290 1.02 8.14 -15.87
CA ASP A 290 1.91 7.22 -16.56
C ASP A 290 2.30 6.03 -15.70
N MET A 291 2.76 4.92 -16.31
CA MET A 291 3.15 3.69 -15.64
C MET A 291 4.40 3.09 -16.28
N PHE A 292 5.27 2.55 -15.43
CA PHE A 292 6.41 1.73 -15.84
C PHE A 292 6.32 0.34 -15.19
N PRO A 293 5.86 -0.69 -15.95
CA PRO A 293 5.79 -2.06 -15.47
C PRO A 293 7.15 -2.75 -15.53
N THR A 294 7.52 -3.40 -14.44
CA THR A 294 8.63 -4.37 -14.37
C THR A 294 8.09 -5.79 -14.19
N ALA A 295 8.97 -6.77 -13.94
CA ALA A 295 8.52 -8.14 -13.69
C ALA A 295 7.54 -8.24 -12.53
N ASP A 296 7.76 -7.54 -11.43
CA ASP A 296 7.01 -7.70 -10.19
C ASP A 296 6.33 -6.43 -9.69
N VAL A 297 6.74 -5.26 -10.19
CA VAL A 297 6.31 -3.94 -9.72
C VAL A 297 5.81 -3.10 -10.90
N VAL A 298 4.77 -2.31 -10.67
CA VAL A 298 4.37 -1.21 -11.57
C VAL A 298 4.60 0.10 -10.82
N TYR A 299 5.50 0.94 -11.33
CA TYR A 299 5.72 2.30 -10.86
C TYR A 299 4.74 3.24 -11.55
N ILE A 300 4.19 4.19 -10.81
CA ILE A 300 3.10 5.04 -11.26
C ILE A 300 3.45 6.51 -11.03
N SER A 301 3.26 7.32 -12.06
CA SER A 301 3.17 8.78 -11.97
C SER A 301 1.71 9.19 -11.77
N SER A 302 1.39 9.91 -10.69
CA SER A 302 0.01 10.19 -10.29
C SER A 302 -0.13 11.42 -9.41
N HIS A 303 -1.34 11.71 -8.96
CA HIS A 303 -1.62 12.44 -7.74
C HIS A 303 -2.61 11.67 -6.83
N ALA A 304 -2.37 10.40 -6.63
CA ALA A 304 -3.22 9.54 -5.81
C ALA A 304 -3.36 10.07 -4.37
N HIS A 305 -4.58 10.07 -3.84
CA HIS A 305 -4.89 10.55 -2.49
C HIS A 305 -5.54 9.50 -1.59
N ASP A 306 -6.13 8.43 -2.15
CA ASP A 306 -6.78 7.37 -1.38
C ASP A 306 -6.66 6.02 -2.09
N CYS A 307 -5.84 5.12 -1.55
CA CYS A 307 -5.71 3.72 -1.97
C CYS A 307 -6.29 2.73 -0.95
N SER A 308 -7.11 3.18 -0.01
CA SER A 308 -7.65 2.34 1.07
C SER A 308 -8.49 1.17 0.56
N ASN A 309 -9.12 1.32 -0.61
CA ASN A 309 -9.88 0.26 -1.28
C ASN A 309 -9.04 -0.97 -1.65
N ILE A 310 -7.74 -0.79 -1.83
CA ILE A 310 -6.79 -1.87 -2.10
C ILE A 310 -5.75 -2.06 -0.97
N GLY A 311 -6.06 -1.53 0.23
CA GLY A 311 -5.22 -1.70 1.43
C GLY A 311 -4.05 -0.72 1.55
N GLY A 312 -3.99 0.29 0.69
CA GLY A 312 -2.99 1.35 0.73
C GLY A 312 -3.37 2.51 1.67
N PHE A 313 -2.72 3.65 1.45
CA PHE A 313 -2.92 4.88 2.23
C PHE A 313 -4.35 5.41 2.11
N PRO A 314 -4.94 5.88 3.24
CA PRO A 314 -6.28 6.47 3.23
C PRO A 314 -6.26 7.93 2.78
N ASP A 315 -7.44 8.45 2.43
CA ASP A 315 -7.68 9.87 2.14
C ASP A 315 -7.16 10.79 3.26
N LYS A 316 -6.82 12.04 2.91
CA LYS A 316 -6.29 13.08 3.82
C LYS A 316 -4.87 12.86 4.34
N THR A 317 -4.12 11.92 3.75
CA THR A 317 -2.69 11.74 4.06
C THR A 317 -1.76 12.49 3.09
N GLY A 318 -2.31 13.34 2.24
CA GLY A 318 -1.59 14.10 1.21
C GLY A 318 -1.59 13.40 -0.16
N LEU A 319 -1.24 14.15 -1.20
CA LEU A 319 -1.12 13.63 -2.56
C LEU A 319 0.19 12.86 -2.73
N ARG A 320 0.14 11.73 -3.43
CA ARG A 320 1.30 10.92 -3.79
C ARG A 320 1.52 10.95 -5.28
N HIS A 321 2.64 11.53 -5.67
CA HIS A 321 2.97 11.74 -7.08
C HIS A 321 3.83 10.62 -7.68
N GLY A 322 4.45 9.80 -6.84
CA GLY A 322 5.13 8.57 -7.21
C GLY A 322 4.66 7.44 -6.30
N THR A 323 4.13 6.38 -6.86
CA THR A 323 3.66 5.20 -6.13
C THR A 323 4.10 3.92 -6.83
N ALA A 324 4.02 2.80 -6.12
CA ALA A 324 4.30 1.49 -6.68
C ALA A 324 3.26 0.46 -6.22
N ILE A 325 2.92 -0.45 -7.10
CA ILE A 325 2.00 -1.57 -6.82
C ILE A 325 2.60 -2.87 -7.33
N THR A 326 2.12 -4.00 -6.83
CA THR A 326 2.50 -5.31 -7.40
C THR A 326 2.00 -5.44 -8.83
N ASN A 327 2.82 -6.03 -9.72
CA ASN A 327 2.42 -6.32 -11.10
C ASN A 327 1.50 -7.54 -11.21
N ALA A 328 1.09 -8.12 -10.10
CA ALA A 328 0.11 -9.21 -10.04
C ALA A 328 -1.07 -8.81 -9.14
N ALA A 329 -2.24 -9.36 -9.41
CA ALA A 329 -3.35 -9.29 -8.47
C ALA A 329 -2.99 -10.14 -7.24
N THR A 330 -3.00 -9.52 -6.06
CA THR A 330 -2.65 -10.15 -4.78
C THR A 330 -3.82 -10.13 -3.79
N GLY A 331 -4.88 -9.41 -4.14
CA GLY A 331 -6.07 -9.25 -3.32
C GLY A 331 -7.30 -8.90 -4.15
N LYS A 332 -8.25 -8.25 -3.50
CA LYS A 332 -9.49 -7.76 -4.10
C LYS A 332 -9.77 -6.34 -3.67
N VAL A 333 -10.36 -5.55 -4.56
CA VAL A 333 -10.89 -4.23 -4.23
C VAL A 333 -11.94 -4.40 -3.13
N LYS A 334 -11.84 -3.60 -2.07
CA LYS A 334 -12.86 -3.52 -1.01
C LYS A 334 -14.09 -2.78 -1.53
N THR A 335 -15.26 -3.08 -0.95
CA THR A 335 -16.48 -2.33 -1.24
C THR A 335 -16.29 -0.85 -0.91
N ASN A 336 -16.51 0.00 -1.88
CA ASN A 336 -16.46 1.45 -1.70
C ASN A 336 -17.71 1.94 -0.98
N THR A 337 -17.53 2.67 0.11
CA THR A 337 -18.64 3.27 0.87
C THR A 337 -18.84 4.76 0.55
N ALA A 338 -17.92 5.38 -0.16
CA ALA A 338 -18.01 6.77 -0.61
C ALA A 338 -18.96 6.88 -1.82
N LYS A 339 -20.04 7.66 -1.68
CA LYS A 339 -21.07 7.80 -2.74
C LYS A 339 -20.60 8.50 -4.01
N THR A 340 -19.44 9.14 -3.97
CA THR A 340 -18.86 9.90 -5.08
C THR A 340 -18.13 9.03 -6.11
N TYR A 341 -17.76 7.80 -5.74
CA TYR A 341 -17.00 6.88 -6.59
C TYR A 341 -17.81 5.61 -6.87
N VAL A 342 -17.57 5.02 -8.03
CA VAL A 342 -18.14 3.73 -8.41
C VAL A 342 -17.58 2.63 -7.49
N ASP A 343 -18.41 1.69 -7.10
CA ASP A 343 -17.98 0.54 -6.31
C ASP A 343 -17.45 -0.57 -7.22
N PHE A 344 -16.14 -0.82 -7.14
CA PHE A 344 -15.46 -1.94 -7.80
C PHE A 344 -15.20 -3.12 -6.86
N GLY A 345 -15.86 -3.18 -5.71
CA GLY A 345 -15.70 -4.23 -4.71
C GLY A 345 -15.77 -5.64 -5.29
N GLY A 346 -14.80 -6.48 -4.89
CA GLY A 346 -14.68 -7.87 -5.35
C GLY A 346 -13.84 -8.10 -6.61
N HIS A 347 -13.50 -7.05 -7.40
CA HIS A 347 -12.55 -7.18 -8.52
C HIS A 347 -11.16 -7.53 -8.01
N PRO A 348 -10.34 -8.26 -8.80
CA PRO A 348 -8.92 -8.46 -8.48
C PRO A 348 -8.21 -7.12 -8.29
N ALA A 349 -7.32 -7.04 -7.31
CA ALA A 349 -6.55 -5.85 -6.99
C ALA A 349 -5.07 -6.18 -6.73
N PRO A 350 -4.14 -5.29 -7.08
CA PRO A 350 -2.75 -5.38 -6.65
C PRO A 350 -2.60 -4.89 -5.21
N THR A 351 -1.43 -5.09 -4.62
CA THR A 351 -1.04 -4.48 -3.34
C THR A 351 -0.24 -3.20 -3.57
N VAL A 352 -0.51 -2.16 -2.80
CA VAL A 352 0.32 -0.95 -2.75
C VAL A 352 1.60 -1.27 -1.98
N LEU A 353 2.74 -1.01 -2.60
CA LEU A 353 4.06 -1.28 -2.05
C LEU A 353 4.61 -0.08 -1.25
N ASN A 354 5.56 -0.33 -0.37
CA ASN A 354 6.25 0.72 0.37
C ASN A 354 7.28 1.42 -0.53
N PHE A 355 6.81 2.38 -1.30
CA PHE A 355 7.62 3.26 -2.12
C PHE A 355 7.02 4.66 -2.08
N TYR A 356 7.70 5.57 -1.38
CA TYR A 356 7.19 6.91 -1.12
C TYR A 356 8.25 8.00 -1.36
N PRO A 357 8.69 8.24 -2.59
CA PRO A 357 9.39 9.47 -2.93
C PRO A 357 8.42 10.66 -2.80
N GLU A 358 8.79 11.66 -2.01
CA GLU A 358 7.98 12.86 -1.79
C GLU A 358 8.34 13.92 -2.85
N PHE A 359 7.45 14.12 -3.83
CA PHE A 359 7.61 15.17 -4.84
C PHE A 359 6.88 16.44 -4.44
N THR A 360 7.55 17.58 -4.51
CA THR A 360 6.92 18.90 -4.32
C THR A 360 6.41 19.40 -5.66
N VAL A 361 5.12 19.74 -5.73
CA VAL A 361 4.45 20.21 -6.95
C VAL A 361 5.12 21.45 -7.54
N GLY A 362 5.12 21.53 -8.87
CA GLY A 362 5.54 22.69 -9.62
C GLY A 362 4.36 23.60 -9.99
N THR A 363 4.67 24.67 -10.69
CA THR A 363 3.66 25.67 -11.12
C THR A 363 3.70 25.95 -12.63
N TYR A 364 4.54 25.26 -13.38
CA TYR A 364 4.78 25.54 -14.78
C TYR A 364 3.50 25.40 -15.63
N THR A 365 2.77 24.29 -15.46
CA THR A 365 1.51 24.04 -16.18
C THR A 365 0.31 24.72 -15.54
N SER A 366 0.44 25.32 -14.37
CA SER A 366 -0.67 25.81 -13.53
C SER A 366 -1.66 24.72 -13.07
N ALA A 367 -1.33 23.46 -13.27
CA ALA A 367 -2.16 22.31 -12.85
C ALA A 367 -1.87 21.85 -11.40
N ALA A 368 -0.87 22.44 -10.74
CA ALA A 368 -0.40 22.05 -9.41
C ALA A 368 -0.06 20.54 -9.32
N GLN A 369 0.67 20.05 -10.34
CA GLN A 369 1.12 18.66 -10.43
C GLN A 369 2.64 18.56 -10.22
N ALA A 370 3.13 17.34 -10.03
CA ALA A 370 4.55 17.07 -9.85
C ALA A 370 5.11 16.21 -10.98
N THR A 371 4.73 14.94 -11.03
CA THR A 371 5.19 13.98 -12.04
C THR A 371 4.17 13.84 -13.17
N TRP A 372 4.64 13.62 -14.39
CA TRP A 372 3.82 13.37 -15.57
C TRP A 372 4.18 12.07 -16.28
N THR A 373 5.44 11.62 -16.17
CA THR A 373 5.94 10.42 -16.82
C THR A 373 6.83 9.62 -15.88
N VAL A 374 6.86 8.31 -16.07
CA VAL A 374 7.76 7.37 -15.39
C VAL A 374 8.22 6.31 -16.36
N GLU A 375 9.54 6.09 -16.40
CA GLU A 375 10.21 5.13 -17.25
C GLU A 375 11.37 4.46 -16.50
N GLY A 376 12.06 3.51 -17.13
CA GLY A 376 13.23 2.90 -16.51
C GLY A 376 13.82 1.71 -17.28
N ASN A 377 14.67 1.01 -16.58
CA ASN A 377 15.23 -0.28 -16.98
C ASN A 377 15.25 -1.25 -15.79
N GLN A 378 16.03 -2.33 -15.87
CA GLN A 378 16.11 -3.32 -14.78
C GLN A 378 16.64 -2.76 -13.46
N ASP A 379 17.48 -1.72 -13.51
CA ASP A 379 18.23 -1.20 -12.37
C ASP A 379 17.74 0.17 -11.89
N TYR A 380 17.06 0.95 -12.75
CA TYR A 380 16.72 2.34 -12.51
C TYR A 380 15.28 2.64 -12.88
N VAL A 381 14.65 3.53 -12.11
CA VAL A 381 13.37 4.16 -12.40
C VAL A 381 13.57 5.67 -12.47
N VAL A 382 13.03 6.30 -13.51
CA VAL A 382 13.16 7.73 -13.74
C VAL A 382 11.78 8.39 -13.82
N TYR A 383 11.61 9.48 -13.09
CA TYR A 383 10.40 10.31 -13.12
C TYR A 383 10.70 11.62 -13.82
N GLY A 384 9.77 12.04 -14.69
CA GLY A 384 9.76 13.33 -15.32
C GLY A 384 8.50 14.13 -14.97
N GLY A 385 8.61 15.47 -14.95
CA GLY A 385 7.47 16.32 -14.64
C GLY A 385 7.83 17.78 -14.48
N GLU A 386 7.12 18.46 -13.58
CA GLU A 386 7.34 19.88 -13.24
C GLU A 386 7.65 20.09 -11.75
N PHE A 387 7.90 19.03 -10.99
CA PHE A 387 8.23 19.13 -9.57
C PHE A 387 9.47 19.98 -9.32
N VAL A 388 9.57 20.55 -8.11
CA VAL A 388 10.66 21.45 -7.72
C VAL A 388 11.54 20.90 -6.60
N ALA A 389 11.13 19.81 -5.96
CA ALA A 389 11.93 19.10 -4.96
C ALA A 389 11.54 17.61 -4.91
N VAL A 390 12.47 16.78 -4.47
CA VAL A 390 12.28 15.35 -4.14
C VAL A 390 12.81 15.11 -2.74
N ASN A 391 12.02 14.46 -1.87
CA ASN A 391 12.38 14.21 -0.47
C ASN A 391 12.88 15.50 0.25
N ARG A 392 12.17 16.62 0.00
CA ARG A 392 12.51 17.97 0.56
C ARG A 392 13.85 18.54 0.10
N LYS A 393 14.53 17.90 -0.84
CA LYS A 393 15.78 18.39 -1.44
C LYS A 393 15.46 19.05 -2.80
N PRO A 394 15.97 20.25 -3.10
CA PRO A 394 15.74 20.90 -4.40
C PRO A 394 16.16 20.00 -5.56
N GLN A 395 15.23 19.68 -6.43
CA GLN A 395 15.42 18.87 -7.64
C GLN A 395 14.30 19.18 -8.62
N GLN A 396 14.60 19.62 -9.82
CA GLN A 396 13.61 20.16 -10.73
C GLN A 396 13.43 19.31 -11.99
N GLY A 397 12.21 18.78 -12.16
CA GLY A 397 11.65 18.23 -13.39
C GLY A 397 12.12 16.83 -13.78
N LEU A 398 13.26 16.35 -13.29
CA LEU A 398 13.78 15.02 -13.53
C LEU A 398 14.29 14.40 -12.22
N ALA A 399 13.98 13.13 -11.98
CA ALA A 399 14.46 12.39 -10.82
C ALA A 399 14.81 10.95 -11.22
N ARG A 400 15.81 10.38 -10.56
CA ARG A 400 16.34 9.06 -10.82
C ARG A 400 16.44 8.28 -9.53
N PHE A 401 15.94 7.05 -9.54
CA PHE A 401 15.98 6.09 -8.44
C PHE A 401 16.60 4.79 -8.93
N ALA A 402 17.25 4.04 -8.05
CA ALA A 402 17.91 2.80 -8.41
C ALA A 402 17.55 1.67 -7.45
N ARG A 403 17.82 0.44 -7.87
CA ARG A 403 17.77 -0.72 -6.99
C ARG A 403 18.60 -0.48 -5.73
N ARG A 404 18.21 -1.14 -4.65
CA ARG A 404 18.79 -0.98 -3.31
C ARG A 404 20.29 -1.23 -3.23
N ASP A 405 20.80 -2.16 -4.02
CA ASP A 405 22.22 -2.49 -4.10
C ASP A 405 23.06 -1.46 -4.90
N ILE A 406 22.42 -0.56 -5.63
CA ILE A 406 23.04 0.53 -6.40
C ILE A 406 22.84 1.87 -5.68
N ALA A 407 21.65 2.11 -5.14
CA ALA A 407 21.32 3.37 -4.49
C ALA A 407 22.01 3.49 -3.12
N PRO A 408 22.54 4.68 -2.77
CA PRO A 408 22.99 4.92 -1.41
C PRO A 408 21.77 4.99 -0.46
N ASN A 409 21.84 4.32 0.68
CA ASN A 409 20.85 4.47 1.75
C ASN A 409 21.10 5.80 2.48
N GLN A 410 20.38 6.86 2.10
CA GLN A 410 20.56 8.23 2.63
C GLN A 410 19.55 8.58 3.71
N GLU A 411 18.32 8.13 3.55
CA GLU A 411 17.23 8.38 4.51
C GLU A 411 16.80 7.05 5.13
N GLY A 412 16.80 7.00 6.45
CA GLY A 412 16.31 5.87 7.23
C GLY A 412 14.97 6.22 7.89
N PRO A 413 14.62 5.51 8.98
CA PRO A 413 13.33 5.68 9.64
C PRO A 413 13.06 7.13 10.03
N MET A 414 11.86 7.62 9.71
CA MET A 414 11.54 9.03 9.58
C MET A 414 11.31 9.76 10.90
N ASP A 415 10.62 9.12 11.86
CA ASP A 415 10.32 9.77 13.16
C ASP A 415 11.54 9.68 14.08
N LYS A 416 11.99 10.81 14.64
CA LYS A 416 13.20 10.89 15.46
C LYS A 416 13.07 11.89 16.61
N GLY A 417 13.86 11.68 17.66
CA GLY A 417 13.90 12.55 18.84
C GLY A 417 12.51 12.71 19.45
N GLY A 418 12.16 13.92 19.83
CA GLY A 418 10.87 14.24 20.43
C GLY A 418 9.64 14.04 19.55
N ALA A 419 9.80 13.85 18.22
CA ALA A 419 8.72 13.47 17.32
C ALA A 419 8.38 11.97 17.44
N TYR A 420 9.36 11.13 17.77
CA TYR A 420 9.15 9.69 17.99
C TYR A 420 8.77 9.45 19.46
N LYS A 421 7.48 9.37 19.75
CA LYS A 421 6.94 9.28 21.11
C LYS A 421 7.10 7.89 21.69
N VAL A 422 7.82 7.80 22.81
CA VAL A 422 7.96 6.62 23.65
C VAL A 422 7.42 6.94 25.04
N SER A 423 6.62 6.06 25.62
CA SER A 423 6.17 6.13 26.99
C SER A 423 6.77 4.98 27.81
N ALA A 424 7.08 5.25 29.07
CA ALA A 424 7.54 4.24 30.01
C ALA A 424 6.73 4.32 31.31
N SER A 425 6.40 3.17 31.88
CA SER A 425 5.68 3.04 33.14
C SER A 425 6.22 1.85 33.93
N SER A 426 5.92 1.79 35.23
CA SER A 426 6.26 0.66 36.08
C SER A 426 5.00 0.17 36.80
N PRO A 427 4.27 -0.79 36.21
CA PRO A 427 3.00 -1.26 36.74
C PRO A 427 3.15 -2.22 37.93
N ARG A 428 4.28 -2.89 38.05
CA ARG A 428 4.61 -3.82 39.16
C ARG A 428 6.04 -3.62 39.65
N ALA A 429 6.34 -4.06 40.86
CA ALA A 429 7.67 -3.91 41.47
C ALA A 429 8.76 -4.47 40.54
N GLY A 430 9.73 -3.62 40.23
CA GLY A 430 10.85 -3.98 39.35
C GLY A 430 10.50 -4.25 37.89
N VAL A 431 9.27 -4.04 37.45
CA VAL A 431 8.88 -4.19 36.04
C VAL A 431 8.73 -2.82 35.39
N VAL A 432 9.40 -2.63 34.26
CA VAL A 432 9.27 -1.44 33.41
C VAL A 432 8.67 -1.86 32.08
N THR A 433 7.58 -1.21 31.68
CA THR A 433 6.93 -1.39 30.38
C THR A 433 7.12 -0.14 29.55
N LEU A 434 7.63 -0.30 28.32
CA LEU A 434 7.70 0.75 27.33
C LEU A 434 6.61 0.51 26.27
N SER A 435 6.07 1.62 25.75
CA SER A 435 5.07 1.58 24.69
C SER A 435 5.37 2.67 23.66
N PHE A 436 5.34 2.30 22.38
CA PHE A 436 5.64 3.17 21.24
C PHE A 436 4.97 2.64 19.98
N SER A 437 4.68 3.53 19.03
CA SER A 437 4.21 3.09 17.70
C SER A 437 5.40 2.65 16.84
N THR A 438 5.16 1.77 15.87
CA THR A 438 6.16 1.51 14.83
C THR A 438 6.57 2.82 14.17
N ASN A 439 7.81 2.93 13.75
CA ASN A 439 8.29 4.00 12.87
C ASN A 439 7.90 3.67 11.43
N TRP A 440 8.27 4.50 10.47
CA TRP A 440 8.06 4.25 9.06
C TRP A 440 9.27 4.73 8.27
N ASP A 441 9.47 4.11 7.13
CA ASP A 441 10.51 4.45 6.17
C ASP A 441 9.90 4.68 4.80
N ARG A 442 10.59 5.40 3.90
CA ARG A 442 10.07 5.71 2.57
C ARG A 442 10.00 4.50 1.66
N ASP A 443 10.81 3.52 1.93
CA ASP A 443 11.02 2.37 1.05
C ASP A 443 11.36 1.06 1.80
N ASP A 444 11.61 1.10 3.11
CA ASP A 444 11.81 -0.09 3.94
C ASP A 444 10.58 -0.39 4.79
N GLU A 445 9.91 -1.50 4.48
CA GLU A 445 8.72 -1.94 5.20
C GLU A 445 9.07 -2.58 6.54
N TYR A 446 10.19 -3.32 6.60
CA TYR A 446 10.61 -4.05 7.80
C TYR A 446 11.67 -3.28 8.56
N LEU A 447 11.30 -2.79 9.76
CA LEU A 447 12.18 -2.03 10.63
C LEU A 447 12.47 -2.79 11.92
N THR A 448 13.73 -2.72 12.38
CA THR A 448 14.18 -3.32 13.63
C THR A 448 14.16 -2.29 14.76
N TYR A 449 13.47 -2.61 15.84
CA TYR A 449 13.30 -1.77 17.02
C TYR A 449 14.12 -2.35 18.16
N GLU A 450 15.12 -1.61 18.61
CA GLU A 450 15.98 -1.99 19.74
C GLU A 450 15.76 -1.02 20.90
N VAL A 451 15.48 -1.55 22.08
CA VAL A 451 15.32 -0.78 23.30
C VAL A 451 16.58 -0.88 24.14
N TYR A 452 17.15 0.27 24.50
CA TYR A 452 18.35 0.34 25.35
C TYR A 452 18.03 1.02 26.68
N ARG A 453 18.70 0.54 27.75
CA ARG A 453 18.64 1.08 29.10
C ARG A 453 19.95 1.78 29.42
N ASP A 454 19.87 3.01 29.92
CA ASP A 454 20.93 3.87 30.45
C ASP A 454 22.08 4.23 29.50
N SER A 455 22.46 3.36 28.55
CA SER A 455 23.50 3.54 27.54
C SER A 455 23.08 2.87 26.22
N LEU A 456 23.67 3.33 25.12
CA LEU A 456 23.58 2.65 23.80
C LEU A 456 24.63 1.53 23.65
N ASP A 457 25.55 1.43 24.61
CA ASP A 457 26.57 0.41 24.60
C ASP A 457 26.02 -0.90 25.17
N GLY A 458 26.29 -2.00 24.50
CA GLY A 458 25.89 -3.32 24.97
C GLY A 458 24.67 -3.91 24.24
N THR A 459 24.09 -4.94 24.86
CA THR A 459 22.94 -5.65 24.30
C THR A 459 21.66 -4.88 24.61
N PRO A 460 20.77 -4.68 23.65
CA PRO A 460 19.46 -4.09 23.91
C PRO A 460 18.63 -5.00 24.85
N VAL A 461 17.80 -4.39 25.68
CA VAL A 461 16.86 -5.11 26.56
C VAL A 461 15.72 -5.77 25.77
N SER A 462 15.45 -5.27 24.57
CA SER A 462 14.47 -5.84 23.64
C SER A 462 14.89 -5.54 22.20
N SER A 463 14.70 -6.48 21.29
CA SER A 463 14.89 -6.30 19.85
C SER A 463 13.81 -7.04 19.09
N GLN A 464 13.12 -6.35 18.16
CA GLN A 464 12.08 -6.95 17.35
C GLN A 464 12.04 -6.29 15.96
N THR A 465 11.83 -7.10 14.91
CA THR A 465 11.66 -6.61 13.53
C THR A 465 10.21 -6.76 13.13
N VAL A 466 9.59 -5.67 12.65
CA VAL A 466 8.16 -5.60 12.39
C VAL A 466 7.91 -4.85 11.07
N SER A 467 6.95 -5.34 10.28
CA SER A 467 6.42 -4.61 9.12
C SER A 467 5.73 -3.32 9.56
N SER A 468 6.03 -2.22 8.92
CA SER A 468 5.43 -0.92 9.18
C SER A 468 5.34 -0.10 7.91
N LEU A 469 4.14 0.34 7.59
CA LEU A 469 3.87 1.21 6.46
C LEU A 469 3.48 2.60 6.97
N PRO A 470 3.72 3.70 6.23
CA PRO A 470 3.33 5.04 6.65
C PRO A 470 1.86 5.16 7.04
N TRP A 471 1.00 4.34 6.44
CA TRP A 471 -0.46 4.31 6.68
C TRP A 471 -0.93 3.15 7.57
N ALA A 472 -0.06 2.22 7.95
CA ALA A 472 -0.40 1.04 8.74
C ALA A 472 0.63 0.86 9.87
N ARG A 473 0.53 1.70 10.89
CA ARG A 473 1.43 1.74 12.04
C ARG A 473 0.80 1.02 13.22
N THR A 474 1.55 0.10 13.82
CA THR A 474 1.11 -0.70 14.97
C THR A 474 1.74 -0.19 16.26
N GLN A 475 1.09 -0.49 17.39
CA GLN A 475 1.63 -0.22 18.70
C GLN A 475 2.53 -1.37 19.13
N LEU A 476 3.76 -1.06 19.54
CA LEU A 476 4.72 -2.01 20.10
C LEU A 476 4.91 -1.78 21.58
N SER A 477 5.36 -2.82 22.27
CA SER A 477 5.80 -2.75 23.67
C SER A 477 7.11 -3.49 23.88
N ALA A 478 7.81 -3.10 24.93
CA ALA A 478 8.99 -3.80 25.43
C ALA A 478 8.95 -3.82 26.95
N ILE A 479 9.46 -4.87 27.55
CA ILE A 479 9.51 -5.04 28.99
C ILE A 479 10.96 -5.17 29.45
N ASP A 480 11.28 -4.54 30.56
CA ASP A 480 12.54 -4.71 31.25
C ASP A 480 12.30 -5.02 32.73
N THR A 481 13.17 -5.83 33.31
CA THR A 481 13.16 -6.16 34.73
C THR A 481 14.38 -5.54 35.41
N VAL A 482 14.13 -4.74 36.43
CA VAL A 482 15.13 -3.97 37.16
C VAL A 482 14.88 -4.05 38.67
N ASP A 483 15.81 -3.58 39.48
CA ASP A 483 15.60 -3.54 40.93
C ASP A 483 14.44 -2.61 41.30
N PRO A 484 13.49 -3.05 42.16
CA PRO A 484 12.42 -2.19 42.64
C PRO A 484 12.98 -0.88 43.28
N GLY A 485 12.37 0.27 42.93
CA GLY A 485 12.82 1.59 43.38
C GLY A 485 13.98 2.17 42.57
N SER A 486 14.64 1.42 41.72
CA SER A 486 15.70 1.96 40.84
C SER A 486 15.15 2.90 39.77
N THR A 487 15.98 3.81 39.31
CA THR A 487 15.60 4.79 38.28
C THR A 487 16.49 4.60 37.06
N HIS A 488 15.86 4.42 35.93
CA HIS A 488 16.52 4.17 34.64
C HIS A 488 15.99 5.12 33.56
N ARG A 489 16.75 5.25 32.48
CA ARG A 489 16.31 5.89 31.24
C ARG A 489 16.37 4.92 30.09
N TYR A 490 15.41 5.05 29.18
CA TYR A 490 15.27 4.17 28.02
C TYR A 490 15.21 4.98 26.72
N VAL A 491 15.68 4.38 25.65
CA VAL A 491 15.62 4.93 24.29
C VAL A 491 15.28 3.80 23.32
N VAL A 492 14.48 4.11 22.32
CA VAL A 492 14.18 3.20 21.23
C VAL A 492 15.00 3.62 20.02
N VAL A 493 15.85 2.72 19.52
CA VAL A 493 16.61 2.85 18.28
C VAL A 493 15.87 2.06 17.21
N VAL A 494 15.62 2.68 16.07
CA VAL A 494 14.96 2.05 14.93
C VAL A 494 15.95 1.97 13.79
N LYS A 495 16.10 0.80 13.19
CA LYS A 495 17.02 0.52 12.09
C LYS A 495 16.29 -0.04 10.89
N ASP A 496 16.65 0.39 9.69
CA ASP A 496 16.35 -0.33 8.46
C ASP A 496 17.32 -1.51 8.26
N GLN A 497 17.10 -2.30 7.23
CA GLN A 497 17.96 -3.43 6.90
C GLN A 497 19.29 -3.02 6.23
N TRP A 498 19.41 -1.77 5.79
CA TRP A 498 20.57 -1.24 5.07
C TRP A 498 21.53 -0.45 5.95
N GLY A 499 21.20 -0.30 7.25
CA GLY A 499 22.07 0.24 8.28
C GLY A 499 21.80 1.70 8.65
N ALA A 500 20.85 2.39 8.02
CA ALA A 500 20.44 3.70 8.51
C ALA A 500 19.59 3.53 9.77
N SER A 501 19.70 4.47 10.69
CA SER A 501 19.02 4.39 11.97
C SER A 501 18.60 5.75 12.51
N THR A 502 17.55 5.73 13.29
CA THR A 502 17.08 6.87 14.08
C THR A 502 16.75 6.45 15.50
N ARG A 503 16.49 7.39 16.40
CA ARG A 503 16.13 7.08 17.77
C ARG A 503 15.15 8.09 18.34
N SER A 504 14.42 7.67 19.39
CA SER A 504 13.63 8.55 20.25
C SER A 504 14.50 9.41 21.15
N ASP A 505 13.89 10.35 21.85
CA ASP A 505 14.50 10.91 23.06
C ASP A 505 14.53 9.86 24.18
N TRP A 506 15.43 10.08 25.16
CA TRP A 506 15.48 9.28 26.36
C TRP A 506 14.25 9.54 27.24
N VAL A 507 13.55 8.50 27.66
CA VAL A 507 12.47 8.54 28.64
C VAL A 507 12.94 7.99 29.98
N LYS A 508 12.70 8.74 31.05
CA LYS A 508 13.10 8.36 32.43
C LYS A 508 11.91 7.73 33.17
N VAL A 509 12.17 6.64 33.89
CA VAL A 509 11.18 5.97 34.73
C VAL A 509 11.83 5.45 36.02
N THR A 510 11.08 5.51 37.12
CA THR A 510 11.46 4.89 38.41
C THR A 510 10.62 3.63 38.57
N ALA A 511 11.27 2.49 38.75
CA ALA A 511 10.60 1.25 39.03
C ALA A 511 9.85 1.31 40.35
N THR A 512 8.58 0.92 40.37
CA THR A 512 7.78 0.96 41.61
C THR A 512 8.27 -0.11 42.62
N ASN A 513 8.09 0.15 43.90
CA ASN A 513 8.21 -0.79 45.00
C ASN A 513 6.87 -1.46 45.36
N GLY A 514 5.82 -1.28 44.54
CA GLY A 514 4.48 -1.78 44.81
C GLY A 514 4.36 -3.32 44.75
N GLN A 515 3.21 -3.81 44.32
CA GLN A 515 2.95 -5.24 44.23
C GLN A 515 3.87 -5.89 43.19
N ALA A 516 4.50 -7.00 43.55
CA ALA A 516 5.31 -7.82 42.61
C ALA A 516 4.41 -8.61 41.64
N LEU A 517 4.97 -9.03 40.52
CA LEU A 517 4.33 -10.05 39.70
C LEU A 517 4.19 -11.38 40.46
N SER A 518 3.10 -12.08 40.19
CA SER A 518 3.00 -13.51 40.58
C SER A 518 4.05 -14.34 39.81
N GLU A 519 4.30 -15.55 40.27
CA GLU A 519 5.15 -16.52 39.53
C GLU A 519 4.58 -16.74 38.11
N TYR A 520 3.27 -16.93 38.00
CA TYR A 520 2.56 -17.04 36.74
C TYR A 520 2.77 -15.78 35.86
N GLY A 521 2.51 -14.59 36.39
CA GLY A 521 2.71 -13.34 35.67
C GLY A 521 4.15 -13.12 35.23
N SER A 522 5.12 -13.54 36.05
CA SER A 522 6.54 -13.49 35.69
C SER A 522 6.85 -14.44 34.51
N GLN A 523 6.19 -15.58 34.43
CA GLN A 523 6.33 -16.52 33.32
C GLN A 523 5.67 -15.93 32.06
N VAL A 524 4.45 -15.38 32.17
CA VAL A 524 3.75 -14.70 31.06
C VAL A 524 4.62 -13.63 30.41
N VAL A 525 5.28 -12.82 31.21
CA VAL A 525 6.19 -11.76 30.74
C VAL A 525 7.42 -12.36 30.03
N ARG A 526 8.04 -13.40 30.62
CA ARG A 526 9.20 -14.06 29.99
C ARG A 526 8.87 -14.75 28.66
N ASP A 527 7.66 -15.26 28.51
CA ASP A 527 7.20 -15.94 27.30
C ASP A 527 6.81 -14.98 26.16
N GLY A 528 6.89 -13.67 26.41
CA GLY A 528 6.72 -12.63 25.38
C GLY A 528 5.27 -12.25 25.09
N ALA A 529 4.38 -12.33 26.08
CA ALA A 529 3.02 -11.84 25.95
C ALA A 529 2.99 -10.39 25.43
N VAL A 530 2.03 -10.05 24.59
CA VAL A 530 1.84 -8.68 24.07
C VAL A 530 0.79 -7.90 24.83
N ASN A 531 -0.10 -8.60 25.53
CA ASN A 531 -1.04 -8.02 26.49
C ASN A 531 -1.24 -8.98 27.65
N TYR A 532 -1.27 -8.45 28.87
CA TYR A 532 -1.51 -9.22 30.08
C TYR A 532 -2.33 -8.42 31.09
N TRP A 533 -3.51 -8.91 31.40
CA TRP A 533 -4.41 -8.35 32.41
C TRP A 533 -4.61 -9.35 33.54
N PRO A 534 -3.96 -9.16 34.71
CA PRO A 534 -4.09 -10.08 35.86
C PRO A 534 -5.51 -10.12 36.43
N LEU A 535 -6.33 -9.10 36.19
CA LEU A 535 -7.69 -8.95 36.73
C LEU A 535 -7.73 -8.86 38.26
N ASP A 536 -6.61 -8.52 38.88
CA ASP A 536 -6.43 -8.40 40.33
C ASP A 536 -6.61 -6.98 40.88
N ASP A 537 -6.90 -6.01 40.03
CA ASP A 537 -7.08 -4.62 40.37
C ASP A 537 -8.38 -4.34 41.10
N SER A 538 -8.34 -3.45 42.10
CA SER A 538 -9.52 -2.89 42.73
C SER A 538 -10.20 -1.78 41.95
N LYS A 539 -9.55 -1.28 40.88
CA LYS A 539 -9.98 -0.17 40.04
C LYS A 539 -11.08 -0.58 39.03
N ALA A 540 -11.66 0.40 38.35
CA ALA A 540 -12.65 0.19 37.30
C ALA A 540 -12.03 -0.39 36.00
N ALA A 541 -10.74 -0.38 35.87
CA ALA A 541 -10.00 -0.98 34.76
C ALA A 541 -8.90 -1.87 35.29
N SER A 542 -8.65 -3.01 34.66
CA SER A 542 -7.46 -3.83 34.87
C SER A 542 -6.32 -3.28 34.02
N GLU A 543 -5.17 -3.10 34.63
CA GLU A 543 -3.98 -2.62 33.93
C GLU A 543 -3.48 -3.69 32.97
N ASP A 544 -3.05 -3.25 31.77
CA ASP A 544 -2.28 -4.08 30.86
C ASP A 544 -0.81 -3.99 31.27
N LEU A 545 -0.28 -5.04 31.82
CA LEU A 545 1.07 -5.04 32.41
C LEU A 545 2.18 -5.11 31.35
N VAL A 546 1.82 -5.47 30.13
CA VAL A 546 2.77 -5.68 29.02
C VAL A 546 2.52 -4.66 27.93
N GLY A 547 1.28 -4.53 27.50
CA GLY A 547 0.85 -3.62 26.44
C GLY A 547 0.49 -2.23 26.94
N SER A 548 -0.39 -1.54 26.23
CA SER A 548 -0.82 -0.18 26.53
C SER A 548 -2.34 0.01 26.53
N SER A 549 -3.10 -1.07 26.62
CA SER A 549 -4.55 -1.07 26.50
C SER A 549 -5.24 -1.65 27.73
N PRO A 550 -5.44 -0.85 28.79
CA PRO A 550 -6.18 -1.31 29.96
C PRO A 550 -7.54 -1.90 29.59
N MET A 551 -8.00 -2.86 30.37
CA MET A 551 -9.29 -3.50 30.18
C MET A 551 -10.34 -2.87 31.12
N ASN A 552 -11.27 -2.13 30.55
CA ASN A 552 -12.36 -1.47 31.26
C ASN A 552 -13.41 -2.50 31.69
N LEU A 553 -13.74 -2.52 32.96
CA LEU A 553 -14.76 -3.35 33.56
C LEU A 553 -16.09 -2.60 33.64
N SER A 554 -17.21 -3.21 33.23
CA SER A 554 -18.52 -2.58 33.34
C SER A 554 -18.86 -2.22 34.79
N SER A 555 -19.65 -1.18 34.96
CA SER A 555 -20.04 -0.67 36.29
C SER A 555 -21.04 -1.58 37.01
N LYS A 556 -21.75 -2.43 36.26
CA LYS A 556 -22.77 -3.36 36.78
C LYS A 556 -22.42 -4.79 36.36
N GLY A 557 -22.87 -5.77 37.14
CA GLY A 557 -22.66 -7.18 36.85
C GLY A 557 -21.23 -7.67 37.05
N VAL A 558 -20.34 -6.87 37.66
CA VAL A 558 -18.94 -7.18 37.89
C VAL A 558 -18.64 -7.10 39.39
N GLN A 559 -18.09 -8.17 39.95
CA GLN A 559 -17.54 -8.23 41.31
C GLN A 559 -16.02 -8.34 41.22
N ARG A 560 -15.31 -7.29 41.67
CA ARG A 560 -13.85 -7.28 41.77
C ARG A 560 -13.41 -7.90 43.07
N GLY A 561 -12.17 -8.41 43.10
CA GLY A 561 -11.59 -9.01 44.31
C GLY A 561 -12.20 -10.34 44.69
N ALA A 562 -12.79 -11.06 43.74
CA ALA A 562 -13.20 -12.45 43.92
C ALA A 562 -12.00 -13.33 44.24
N ALA A 563 -12.23 -14.53 44.78
CA ALA A 563 -11.16 -15.48 45.06
C ALA A 563 -10.47 -15.94 43.77
N SER A 564 -9.16 -15.74 43.67
CA SER A 564 -8.30 -16.13 42.57
C SER A 564 -7.91 -17.62 42.71
N LEU A 565 -7.43 -18.19 41.60
CA LEU A 565 -6.67 -19.44 41.61
C LEU A 565 -5.33 -19.26 42.36
N LEU A 566 -4.67 -18.14 42.20
CA LEU A 566 -3.37 -17.84 42.80
C LEU A 566 -3.50 -17.50 44.28
N PRO A 567 -2.62 -18.00 45.16
CA PRO A 567 -2.77 -17.87 46.62
C PRO A 567 -2.88 -16.45 47.16
N SER A 568 -2.23 -15.50 46.52
CA SER A 568 -2.25 -14.07 46.91
C SER A 568 -3.00 -13.18 45.93
N GLY A 569 -3.62 -13.74 44.88
CA GLY A 569 -4.27 -13.05 43.81
C GLY A 569 -5.72 -12.64 44.10
N LYS A 570 -6.27 -11.83 43.22
CA LYS A 570 -7.67 -11.50 43.13
C LYS A 570 -8.14 -11.76 41.73
N ALA A 571 -9.42 -12.05 41.55
CA ALA A 571 -10.05 -12.32 40.27
C ALA A 571 -11.29 -11.44 40.08
N VAL A 572 -11.91 -11.50 38.92
CA VAL A 572 -13.15 -10.80 38.59
C VAL A 572 -14.25 -11.80 38.32
N SER A 573 -15.39 -11.66 39.06
CA SER A 573 -16.61 -12.43 38.76
C SER A 573 -17.57 -11.58 37.93
N PHE A 574 -18.07 -12.20 36.87
CA PHE A 574 -19.07 -11.64 35.99
C PHE A 574 -20.42 -12.30 36.24
N ARG A 575 -21.49 -11.51 36.22
CA ARG A 575 -22.85 -11.96 36.35
C ARG A 575 -23.74 -11.31 35.30
N SER A 576 -24.63 -12.09 34.72
CA SER A 576 -25.72 -11.57 33.89
C SER A 576 -27.02 -11.77 34.64
N THR A 577 -27.75 -10.68 34.80
CA THR A 577 -29.08 -10.68 35.43
C THR A 577 -29.99 -9.81 34.56
N TRP A 578 -31.33 -9.87 34.82
CA TRP A 578 -32.30 -9.04 34.12
C TRP A 578 -31.97 -7.53 34.10
N PHE A 579 -31.17 -7.04 35.05
CA PHE A 579 -30.83 -5.61 35.20
C PHE A 579 -29.34 -5.28 35.07
N SER A 580 -28.48 -6.25 34.83
CA SER A 580 -27.03 -6.01 34.79
C SER A 580 -26.28 -7.08 34.03
N ASP A 581 -25.51 -6.65 33.03
CA ASP A 581 -24.72 -7.48 32.16
C ASP A 581 -23.23 -7.17 32.40
N GLY A 582 -22.58 -8.02 33.21
CA GLY A 582 -21.18 -7.90 33.52
C GLY A 582 -20.31 -8.24 32.31
N HIS A 583 -19.46 -7.32 31.89
CA HIS A 583 -18.48 -7.54 30.82
C HIS A 583 -17.24 -6.69 31.01
N ALA A 584 -16.21 -6.94 30.21
CA ALA A 584 -15.05 -6.08 30.10
C ALA A 584 -14.58 -5.96 28.64
N SER A 585 -13.85 -4.90 28.35
CA SER A 585 -13.26 -4.65 27.04
C SER A 585 -12.00 -3.81 27.12
N THR A 586 -11.08 -4.01 26.17
CA THR A 586 -9.91 -3.10 26.04
C THR A 586 -10.35 -1.66 25.81
N SER A 587 -9.57 -0.70 26.31
CA SER A 587 -9.87 0.72 26.23
C SER A 587 -9.69 1.31 24.83
N LYS A 588 -8.90 0.64 23.97
CA LYS A 588 -8.59 1.07 22.59
C LYS A 588 -8.89 -0.04 21.62
N ALA A 589 -9.39 0.34 20.44
CA ALA A 589 -9.46 -0.58 19.30
C ALA A 589 -8.07 -0.80 18.72
N ALA A 590 -7.79 -2.03 18.28
CA ALA A 590 -6.55 -2.42 17.62
C ALA A 590 -6.86 -3.26 16.38
N PRO A 591 -5.96 -3.42 15.41
CA PRO A 591 -6.08 -4.42 14.35
C PRO A 591 -6.16 -5.84 14.94
N ALA A 592 -7.05 -6.66 14.38
CA ALA A 592 -7.19 -8.04 14.82
C ALA A 592 -5.96 -8.89 14.43
N PRO A 593 -5.29 -9.59 15.35
CA PRO A 593 -4.12 -10.40 15.02
C PRO A 593 -4.51 -11.61 14.16
N THR A 594 -3.71 -11.92 13.15
CA THR A 594 -3.92 -13.07 12.24
C THR A 594 -3.22 -14.34 12.70
N THR A 595 -2.19 -14.21 13.53
CA THR A 595 -1.50 -15.29 14.25
C THR A 595 -1.47 -14.93 15.72
N PHE A 596 -2.00 -15.76 16.59
CA PHE A 596 -2.05 -15.47 18.02
C PHE A 596 -2.31 -16.71 18.86
N SER A 597 -2.00 -16.60 20.14
CA SER A 597 -2.64 -17.37 21.19
C SER A 597 -3.35 -16.44 22.18
N THR A 598 -4.37 -16.97 22.81
CA THR A 598 -5.15 -16.22 23.79
C THR A 598 -5.60 -17.17 24.90
N GLU A 599 -5.38 -16.77 26.15
CA GLU A 599 -5.66 -17.63 27.29
C GLU A 599 -6.29 -16.87 28.46
N LEU A 600 -6.95 -17.61 29.31
CA LEU A 600 -7.41 -17.17 30.63
C LEU A 600 -7.74 -18.36 31.52
N TRP A 601 -7.84 -18.10 32.83
CA TRP A 601 -8.46 -19.02 33.79
C TRP A 601 -9.92 -18.62 34.03
N PHE A 602 -10.80 -19.63 34.09
CA PHE A 602 -12.20 -19.40 34.41
C PHE A 602 -12.75 -20.47 35.38
N LYS A 603 -13.79 -20.07 36.13
CA LYS A 603 -14.53 -20.94 37.03
C LYS A 603 -16.03 -20.62 36.93
N THR A 604 -16.86 -21.65 36.69
CA THR A 604 -18.31 -21.45 36.52
C THR A 604 -19.11 -22.71 36.81
N GLU A 605 -20.39 -22.54 37.17
CA GLU A 605 -21.43 -23.55 37.23
C GLU A 605 -22.61 -23.22 36.31
N THR A 606 -22.42 -22.28 35.38
CA THR A 606 -23.47 -21.80 34.49
C THR A 606 -24.00 -22.92 33.58
N THR A 607 -25.31 -23.01 33.44
CA THR A 607 -26.02 -23.91 32.49
C THR A 607 -26.63 -23.15 31.31
N SER A 608 -26.43 -21.83 31.25
CA SER A 608 -26.92 -20.96 30.15
C SER A 608 -25.81 -20.60 29.15
N GLY A 609 -24.57 -21.00 29.43
CA GLY A 609 -23.41 -20.71 28.58
C GLY A 609 -23.09 -19.23 28.50
N GLY A 610 -22.46 -18.83 27.39
CA GLY A 610 -22.13 -17.43 27.05
C GLY A 610 -20.71 -17.26 26.53
N PRO A 611 -20.43 -16.14 25.82
CA PRO A 611 -19.07 -15.76 25.41
C PRO A 611 -18.19 -15.50 26.62
N ILE A 612 -17.06 -16.21 26.72
CA ILE A 612 -16.06 -16.04 27.81
C ILE A 612 -15.09 -14.94 27.41
N LEU A 613 -14.51 -15.06 26.21
CA LEU A 613 -13.66 -14.03 25.62
C LEU A 613 -13.87 -13.98 24.12
N GLY A 614 -13.56 -12.84 23.50
CA GLY A 614 -13.69 -12.67 22.06
C GLY A 614 -13.11 -11.37 21.58
N TYR A 615 -13.17 -11.15 20.27
CA TYR A 615 -12.78 -9.93 19.61
C TYR A 615 -13.96 -9.33 18.85
N GLY A 616 -14.35 -8.12 19.19
CA GLY A 616 -15.56 -7.48 18.68
C GLY A 616 -15.32 -6.04 18.20
N SER A 617 -16.12 -5.59 17.21
CA SER A 617 -16.03 -4.23 16.67
C SER A 617 -16.54 -3.13 17.61
N SER A 618 -17.14 -3.48 18.74
CA SER A 618 -17.66 -2.55 19.75
C SER A 618 -17.08 -2.84 21.12
N ALA A 619 -16.76 -1.80 21.89
CA ALA A 619 -16.30 -1.94 23.27
C ALA A 619 -17.44 -2.35 24.24
N SER A 620 -18.69 -2.12 23.90
CA SER A 620 -19.86 -2.45 24.72
C SER A 620 -21.06 -2.82 23.85
N GLY A 621 -22.05 -3.49 24.43
CA GLY A 621 -23.23 -3.98 23.69
C GLY A 621 -22.86 -5.05 22.65
N ALA A 622 -23.72 -5.30 21.68
CA ALA A 622 -23.52 -6.27 20.61
C ALA A 622 -22.59 -5.70 19.52
N SER A 623 -21.52 -6.41 19.20
CA SER A 623 -20.64 -6.07 18.10
C SER A 623 -21.24 -6.45 16.75
N LYS A 624 -21.07 -5.61 15.73
CA LYS A 624 -21.44 -5.92 14.34
C LYS A 624 -20.54 -7.00 13.74
N ASN A 625 -19.23 -6.86 13.92
CA ASN A 625 -18.24 -7.84 13.53
C ASN A 625 -17.70 -8.51 14.81
N ARG A 626 -17.65 -9.84 14.81
CA ARG A 626 -17.19 -10.65 15.94
C ARG A 626 -16.39 -11.82 15.44
N ASP A 627 -15.29 -12.08 16.11
CA ASP A 627 -14.36 -13.15 15.71
C ASP A 627 -13.53 -13.60 16.92
N ARG A 628 -12.81 -14.69 16.80
CA ARG A 628 -11.86 -15.18 17.83
C ARG A 628 -12.54 -15.38 19.18
N ILE A 629 -13.72 -16.04 19.17
CA ILE A 629 -14.56 -16.15 20.35
C ILE A 629 -14.39 -17.51 21.00
N ILE A 630 -13.97 -17.54 22.28
CA ILE A 630 -14.13 -18.69 23.16
C ILE A 630 -15.46 -18.52 23.92
N TYR A 631 -16.35 -19.49 23.79
CA TYR A 631 -17.65 -19.47 24.45
C TYR A 631 -18.02 -20.83 25.03
N MET A 632 -18.84 -20.80 26.07
CA MET A 632 -19.41 -21.99 26.67
C MET A 632 -20.82 -22.22 26.10
N ARG A 633 -21.13 -23.46 25.75
CA ARG A 633 -22.48 -23.90 25.38
C ARG A 633 -23.32 -24.21 26.64
N ASN A 634 -24.62 -24.36 26.51
CA ASN A 634 -25.50 -24.63 27.64
C ASN A 634 -25.17 -25.95 28.36
N ASN A 635 -24.59 -26.91 27.68
CA ASN A 635 -24.15 -28.20 28.26
C ASN A 635 -22.76 -28.12 28.90
N GLY A 636 -22.15 -26.94 29.01
CA GLY A 636 -20.84 -26.75 29.62
C GLY A 636 -19.64 -27.06 28.71
N THR A 637 -19.85 -27.50 27.46
CA THR A 637 -18.73 -27.68 26.51
C THR A 637 -18.21 -26.33 26.05
N LEU A 638 -16.91 -26.23 25.74
CA LEU A 638 -16.27 -25.04 25.22
C LEU A 638 -16.20 -25.09 23.69
N SER A 639 -16.33 -23.93 23.06
CA SER A 639 -16.13 -23.77 21.63
C SER A 639 -15.24 -22.57 21.34
N PHE A 640 -14.35 -22.70 20.33
CA PHE A 640 -13.59 -21.59 19.77
C PHE A 640 -14.04 -21.34 18.33
N MET A 641 -14.41 -20.10 18.01
CA MET A 641 -14.98 -19.71 16.73
C MET A 641 -14.14 -18.62 16.04
N THR A 642 -13.97 -18.76 14.72
CA THR A 642 -13.56 -17.69 13.80
C THR A 642 -14.56 -17.50 12.68
N TYR A 643 -14.53 -16.32 12.03
CA TYR A 643 -15.46 -15.93 10.95
C TYR A 643 -14.72 -15.36 9.72
N PRO A 644 -13.99 -16.18 8.96
CA PRO A 644 -13.35 -15.73 7.70
C PRO A 644 -14.33 -15.69 6.50
N GLY A 645 -15.53 -15.13 6.69
CA GLY A 645 -16.64 -15.16 5.71
C GLY A 645 -17.69 -16.23 5.98
N LYS A 646 -17.39 -17.25 6.78
CA LYS A 646 -18.32 -18.23 7.35
C LYS A 646 -17.88 -18.61 8.75
N VAL A 647 -18.83 -19.04 9.58
CA VAL A 647 -18.52 -19.56 10.94
C VAL A 647 -17.74 -20.85 10.82
N THR A 648 -16.55 -20.89 11.45
CA THR A 648 -15.76 -22.13 11.67
C THR A 648 -15.59 -22.29 13.18
N THR A 649 -15.76 -23.50 13.70
CA THR A 649 -15.83 -23.72 15.16
C THR A 649 -15.15 -25.03 15.57
N LEU A 650 -14.25 -24.96 16.56
CA LEU A 650 -13.78 -26.10 17.35
C LEU A 650 -14.70 -26.27 18.55
N THR A 651 -14.91 -27.50 19.01
CA THR A 651 -15.73 -27.78 20.20
C THR A 651 -15.14 -28.94 20.99
N THR A 652 -15.10 -28.80 22.32
CA THR A 652 -14.63 -29.84 23.22
C THR A 652 -15.67 -30.94 23.40
N ASP A 653 -15.21 -32.16 23.64
CA ASP A 653 -16.09 -33.30 23.97
C ASP A 653 -16.58 -33.26 25.43
N LYS A 654 -15.81 -32.61 26.32
CA LYS A 654 -16.11 -32.54 27.76
C LYS A 654 -16.71 -31.21 28.15
N SER A 655 -17.50 -31.23 29.23
CA SER A 655 -18.03 -30.07 29.92
C SER A 655 -17.08 -29.56 30.99
N TYR A 656 -17.07 -28.24 31.21
CA TYR A 656 -16.18 -27.52 32.13
C TYR A 656 -16.95 -26.51 33.01
N ASN A 657 -18.21 -26.77 33.28
CA ASN A 657 -19.05 -25.98 34.19
C ASN A 657 -19.27 -26.69 35.54
N ASP A 658 -18.19 -27.28 36.06
CA ASP A 658 -18.19 -28.10 37.29
C ASP A 658 -17.83 -27.31 38.57
N GLY A 659 -17.72 -25.99 38.48
CA GLY A 659 -17.36 -25.13 39.61
C GLY A 659 -15.88 -25.15 39.98
N ARG A 660 -15.02 -25.76 39.20
CA ARG A 660 -13.56 -25.73 39.34
C ARG A 660 -12.92 -24.71 38.47
N TRP A 661 -11.66 -24.37 38.76
CA TRP A 661 -10.82 -23.55 37.88
C TRP A 661 -10.34 -24.41 36.69
N HIS A 662 -10.49 -23.85 35.49
CA HIS A 662 -9.99 -24.38 34.22
C HIS A 662 -9.14 -23.36 33.51
N HIS A 663 -8.04 -23.78 32.92
CA HIS A 663 -7.21 -23.00 32.03
C HIS A 663 -7.63 -23.26 30.57
N VAL A 664 -8.00 -22.24 29.82
CA VAL A 664 -8.33 -22.37 28.40
C VAL A 664 -7.39 -21.54 27.55
N VAL A 665 -6.84 -22.16 26.49
CA VAL A 665 -5.99 -21.50 25.48
C VAL A 665 -6.55 -21.79 24.10
N ALA A 666 -6.72 -20.76 23.28
CA ALA A 666 -7.03 -20.90 21.85
C ALA A 666 -5.90 -20.33 21.00
N THR A 667 -5.48 -21.08 19.99
CA THR A 667 -4.44 -20.66 19.04
C THR A 667 -5.00 -20.56 17.64
N LEU A 668 -4.47 -19.63 16.85
CA LEU A 668 -4.70 -19.51 15.41
C LEU A 668 -3.37 -19.30 14.69
N SER A 669 -3.09 -20.18 13.72
CA SER A 669 -1.92 -20.09 12.86
C SER A 669 -2.32 -20.26 11.39
N PRO A 670 -1.86 -19.38 10.49
CA PRO A 670 -2.10 -19.50 9.05
C PRO A 670 -1.53 -20.80 8.45
N THR A 671 -0.52 -21.40 9.09
CA THR A 671 0.18 -22.59 8.58
C THR A 671 -0.14 -23.87 9.36
N ALA A 672 -0.48 -23.76 10.66
CA ALA A 672 -0.72 -24.92 11.53
C ALA A 672 -2.20 -25.12 11.91
N GLY A 673 -3.08 -24.17 11.52
CA GLY A 673 -4.50 -24.22 11.89
C GLY A 673 -4.78 -23.72 13.30
N SER A 674 -5.85 -24.17 13.90
CA SER A 674 -6.31 -23.77 15.23
C SER A 674 -6.36 -24.93 16.20
N VAL A 675 -6.01 -24.64 17.46
CA VAL A 675 -6.06 -25.61 18.56
C VAL A 675 -6.73 -24.96 19.77
N LEU A 676 -7.61 -25.70 20.42
CA LEU A 676 -8.21 -25.35 21.70
C LEU A 676 -7.65 -26.30 22.77
N TYR A 677 -6.94 -25.74 23.73
CA TYR A 677 -6.40 -26.49 24.89
C TYR A 677 -7.27 -26.20 26.10
N VAL A 678 -7.45 -27.20 26.95
CA VAL A 678 -8.03 -27.03 28.28
C VAL A 678 -7.18 -27.83 29.29
N ASP A 679 -6.80 -27.16 30.36
CA ASP A 679 -5.97 -27.72 31.44
C ASP A 679 -4.68 -28.37 30.91
N GLY A 680 -4.00 -27.69 29.99
CA GLY A 680 -2.74 -28.10 29.37
C GLY A 680 -2.86 -29.25 28.36
N LYS A 681 -4.08 -29.65 27.96
CA LYS A 681 -4.30 -30.75 27.01
C LYS A 681 -5.04 -30.27 25.78
N VAL A 682 -4.71 -30.80 24.61
CA VAL A 682 -5.48 -30.59 23.39
C VAL A 682 -6.89 -31.12 23.61
N ALA A 683 -7.88 -30.23 23.57
CA ALA A 683 -9.30 -30.56 23.73
C ALA A 683 -10.05 -30.58 22.39
N ALA A 684 -9.59 -29.80 21.40
CA ALA A 684 -10.07 -29.83 20.02
C ALA A 684 -9.03 -29.17 19.10
N GLN A 685 -8.94 -29.61 17.83
CA GLN A 685 -8.03 -29.01 16.85
C GLN A 685 -8.57 -29.16 15.42
N ASP A 686 -8.18 -28.21 14.53
CA ASP A 686 -8.48 -28.27 13.11
C ASP A 686 -7.36 -27.55 12.32
N ALA A 687 -6.59 -28.33 11.56
CA ALA A 687 -5.49 -27.83 10.74
C ALA A 687 -5.96 -26.97 9.56
N THR A 688 -7.25 -27.02 9.21
CA THR A 688 -7.83 -26.23 8.11
C THR A 688 -8.41 -24.89 8.58
N MET A 689 -8.57 -24.69 9.88
CA MET A 689 -9.04 -23.46 10.49
C MET A 689 -7.87 -22.47 10.64
N THR A 690 -7.43 -21.87 9.52
CA THR A 690 -6.19 -21.08 9.39
C THR A 690 -6.42 -19.59 9.33
N THR A 691 -7.66 -19.11 9.26
CA THR A 691 -7.99 -17.70 9.01
C THR A 691 -9.10 -17.19 9.93
N ALA A 692 -9.09 -15.88 10.14
CA ALA A 692 -10.09 -15.14 10.91
C ALA A 692 -10.42 -13.82 10.22
N GLN A 693 -11.52 -13.18 10.59
CA GLN A 693 -11.96 -11.91 10.00
C GLN A 693 -10.97 -10.79 10.35
N SER A 694 -10.63 -9.96 9.36
CA SER A 694 -9.76 -8.79 9.54
C SER A 694 -10.62 -7.53 9.77
N PHE A 695 -10.48 -6.92 10.95
CA PHE A 695 -11.07 -5.62 11.29
C PHE A 695 -10.37 -5.04 12.53
N SER A 696 -10.53 -3.73 12.77
CA SER A 696 -10.11 -3.12 14.05
C SER A 696 -11.22 -3.24 15.08
N GLY A 697 -10.87 -3.67 16.28
CA GLY A 697 -11.83 -3.93 17.35
C GLY A 697 -11.20 -4.01 18.73
N TYR A 698 -11.93 -4.62 19.66
CA TYR A 698 -11.61 -4.70 21.07
C TYR A 698 -11.57 -6.16 21.53
N TRP A 699 -10.59 -6.52 22.36
CA TRP A 699 -10.69 -7.75 23.14
C TRP A 699 -11.78 -7.58 24.20
N ARG A 700 -12.63 -8.59 24.34
CA ARG A 700 -13.78 -8.58 25.23
C ARG A 700 -13.78 -9.78 26.15
N LEU A 701 -14.25 -9.60 27.39
CA LEU A 701 -14.50 -10.65 28.35
C LEU A 701 -15.96 -10.68 28.77
N ALA A 702 -16.46 -11.90 29.00
CA ALA A 702 -17.74 -12.21 29.59
C ALA A 702 -18.97 -11.64 28.88
N GLY A 703 -18.86 -11.15 27.65
CA GLY A 703 -20.05 -10.65 26.95
C GLY A 703 -19.78 -10.09 25.55
N ASP A 704 -20.58 -10.58 24.62
CA ASP A 704 -20.91 -10.05 23.29
C ASP A 704 -22.11 -10.87 22.78
N SER A 705 -22.72 -10.49 21.66
CA SER A 705 -23.84 -11.24 21.12
C SER A 705 -23.50 -12.70 20.80
N ALA A 706 -24.29 -13.62 21.27
CA ALA A 706 -24.22 -15.04 20.95
C ALA A 706 -24.94 -15.41 19.62
N SER A 707 -25.50 -14.45 18.92
CA SER A 707 -26.20 -14.69 17.66
C SER A 707 -25.25 -15.29 16.61
N GLY A 708 -25.66 -16.35 15.92
CA GLY A 708 -24.87 -17.02 14.88
C GLY A 708 -23.76 -17.96 15.39
N LEU A 709 -23.56 -18.10 16.70
CA LEU A 709 -22.63 -19.09 17.25
C LEU A 709 -23.20 -20.52 17.07
N ALA A 710 -22.34 -21.46 16.71
CA ALA A 710 -22.72 -22.87 16.60
C ALA A 710 -23.05 -23.46 18.00
N GLY A 711 -24.18 -24.13 18.15
CA GLY A 711 -24.65 -24.56 19.48
C GLY A 711 -24.89 -23.36 20.40
N LYS A 712 -25.53 -22.33 19.88
CA LYS A 712 -25.77 -21.02 20.50
C LYS A 712 -26.09 -21.13 21.99
N PRO A 713 -25.32 -20.47 22.88
CA PRO A 713 -25.66 -20.35 24.29
C PRO A 713 -26.93 -19.52 24.49
N SER A 714 -27.63 -19.77 25.60
CA SER A 714 -28.87 -19.05 25.93
C SER A 714 -28.66 -17.62 26.39
N ASN A 715 -27.39 -17.26 26.71
CA ASN A 715 -27.04 -15.95 27.23
C ASN A 715 -25.94 -15.29 26.34
N ASP A 716 -26.07 -14.00 26.09
CA ASP A 716 -25.06 -13.16 25.44
C ASP A 716 -23.93 -12.77 26.40
N TYR A 717 -24.07 -13.04 27.70
CA TYR A 717 -23.11 -12.72 28.76
C TYR A 717 -22.79 -13.95 29.58
N PHE A 718 -21.50 -14.17 29.83
CA PHE A 718 -21.02 -15.28 30.63
C PHE A 718 -21.16 -14.99 32.14
N THR A 719 -21.62 -15.97 32.89
CA THR A 719 -21.64 -15.91 34.35
C THR A 719 -20.57 -16.83 34.93
N GLY A 720 -19.57 -16.25 35.59
CA GLY A 720 -18.46 -16.98 36.16
C GLY A 720 -17.35 -16.07 36.64
N THR A 721 -16.29 -16.65 37.20
CA THR A 721 -15.08 -15.92 37.64
C THR A 721 -13.99 -16.12 36.58
N VAL A 722 -13.27 -15.06 36.26
CA VAL A 722 -12.18 -15.03 35.26
C VAL A 722 -10.94 -14.44 35.93
N ASP A 723 -9.79 -15.00 35.56
CA ASP A 723 -8.48 -14.61 36.09
C ASP A 723 -7.40 -14.69 35.00
N GLU A 724 -6.30 -13.94 35.15
CA GLU A 724 -5.07 -14.08 34.36
C GLU A 724 -5.27 -14.10 32.85
N ARG A 725 -5.79 -13.02 32.28
CA ARG A 725 -6.05 -12.87 30.85
C ARG A 725 -4.80 -12.49 30.06
N VAL A 726 -4.41 -13.27 29.05
CA VAL A 726 -3.20 -13.06 28.22
C VAL A 726 -3.52 -13.09 26.72
N VAL A 727 -2.75 -12.35 25.93
CA VAL A 727 -2.67 -12.44 24.47
C VAL A 727 -1.20 -12.47 24.06
N ASP A 728 -0.85 -13.43 23.22
CA ASP A 728 0.45 -13.53 22.55
C ASP A 728 0.28 -13.44 21.03
N LEU A 729 1.23 -12.84 20.33
CA LEU A 729 1.25 -12.80 18.87
C LEU A 729 2.07 -13.93 18.25
N LEU A 730 2.76 -14.74 19.06
CA LEU A 730 3.51 -15.89 18.59
C LEU A 730 2.69 -17.17 18.83
N SER A 731 2.88 -18.18 17.98
CA SER A 731 2.25 -19.49 18.15
C SER A 731 2.62 -20.06 19.53
N ALA A 732 1.62 -20.23 20.39
CA ALA A 732 1.82 -20.62 21.78
C ALA A 732 2.67 -21.88 21.93
N MET A 733 3.71 -21.80 22.76
CA MET A 733 4.00 -22.94 23.61
C MET A 733 2.88 -23.02 24.67
N VAL A 734 2.22 -24.15 24.76
CA VAL A 734 1.25 -24.41 25.84
C VAL A 734 2.02 -24.36 27.15
N ARG A 735 1.70 -23.42 28.00
CA ARG A 735 2.29 -23.25 29.33
C ARG A 735 1.82 -24.33 30.28
#